data_5ae6878d30fb64c1e0f8d0c90155df49
#
_entry.id   5ae6878d30fb64c1e0f8d0c90155df49
#
_cell.length_a   1.000
_cell.length_b   1.000
_cell.length_c   1.000
_cell.angle_alpha   90.00
_cell.angle_beta   90.00
_cell.angle_gamma   90.00
#
_symmetry.space_group_name_H-M   'P 1'
#
loop_
_entity.id
_entity.type
_entity.pdbx_description
1 polymer ?
#
loop_
_entity_poly.entity_id
_entity_poly.type
_entity_poly.pdbx_seq_one_letter_code
_entity_poly.pdbx_strand_id
1 'polypeptide(L)'
;MRTLEIMNSNASSDIQGIVTDLLNSRPYSHRQDADSSVAAVITAQSDLRFFSSTFAAVLAQRVLPGTIIVADCTNQVEQPMQMTFSVIPSPAGVLTEVPESKTIRVILVGVKGASSFMNAVARAMQQIDLDDRVGALWTLHDDSRPADEVLLDAWKNTPTASLLGAKQLDWQAESLHNVGLYAGHHNVTSLVVDGEPDQEQYDGRQDVLAVSLSGALVPLATLRTWKGADPWFGTFAESTDLCRRICLGGGRVVVVPQARIAHRRARFEGVRSKNGQPVEDEEGRVDPYLAVREANTKYAYTDVHRSWWPLLWIWSILKALGLAVLCLTRKQPYHACCELALPWRSLLHLPGAWRARARLREQSRVSLKALAALQTTRQQIGQWNDRKRAFLDQRGTVILSPLAKAHLRKRLMRRWGLAIASAVIAFAWIVFLYWNVLRSVFSGASIYSQTLLPTDASFSQLVHAATTSWAYTAGTGISAPSAPWLLVLMVVSVFTAGHVATAVAVVFFLSAPLMVLSFWALAGIFTRSDTVRCVIALAWFAIALSMNVYSDADVTMMTVMVFLPAAFAFSFRAVGMYRTEDLVNPQASVQAAALAALCFIPVVAAEPQLLLPLMLSFLVFLMLVRSHRTTLLLIPLPAASVCAPTLVNTVRFAGAGTWRQIFGSVILPSSAHDGHPMIANLSDIVSRAFGVAVSGEIWQYVAAAMLALIVLLAAVSLFLPFVLRVSRMMWVVAIAGLATSLLSAAVVVAVDADGAVAGSVLPGVSFTMMGLLSCVCMVAGGAVQRFVMLWQRPTGDVEVERNGASTGIIAGRAARIVLVMLIAASVVASAGFDYVARDHNTVSTSDSGLPIVASDYLAQDEARRVLAVRADSAGSISY
;
A
#
# COMPACT_ATOMS: atom_id res chain seq x y z
N MET A 1 41.74 -7.34 -0.69
CA MET A 1 40.73 -6.89 0.26
C MET A 1 40.40 -7.84 1.45
N ARG A 2 41.13 -8.91 1.63
CA ARG A 2 40.90 -9.88 2.77
C ARG A 2 41.91 -9.76 3.90
N THR A 3 42.79 -8.77 3.91
CA THR A 3 43.91 -8.64 4.86
C THR A 3 43.74 -7.58 5.94
N LEU A 4 42.59 -6.86 5.98
CA LEU A 4 42.30 -5.82 7.00
C LEU A 4 41.30 -6.24 8.08
N GLU A 5 40.73 -7.45 8.02
CA GLU A 5 39.74 -7.94 8.99
C GLU A 5 40.34 -8.71 10.18
N ILE A 6 41.65 -8.94 10.24
CA ILE A 6 42.28 -9.78 11.29
C ILE A 6 43.07 -8.98 12.36
N MET A 7 43.01 -7.66 12.34
CA MET A 7 43.70 -6.85 13.38
C MET A 7 42.75 -6.21 14.43
N ASN A 8 41.60 -6.76 14.73
CA ASN A 8 40.66 -6.21 15.71
C ASN A 8 40.51 -7.06 16.99
N SER A 9 41.59 -7.36 17.72
CA SER A 9 41.44 -7.97 19.06
C SER A 9 42.05 -7.17 20.21
N ASN A 10 42.62 -5.97 19.96
CA ASN A 10 43.07 -5.07 21.04
C ASN A 10 42.93 -3.59 20.60
N ALA A 11 41.79 -3.16 20.06
CA ALA A 11 41.56 -1.75 19.80
C ALA A 11 41.34 -1.01 21.14
N SER A 12 42.19 -0.02 21.45
CA SER A 12 41.97 0.88 22.55
C SER A 12 40.59 1.54 22.44
N SER A 13 39.77 1.48 23.46
CA SER A 13 38.43 2.09 23.49
C SER A 13 38.46 3.62 23.62
N ASP A 14 39.62 4.21 23.54
CA ASP A 14 39.88 5.65 23.77
C ASP A 14 40.33 6.34 22.49
N ILE A 15 39.82 7.55 22.23
CA ILE A 15 40.13 8.35 21.02
C ILE A 15 41.64 8.62 20.95
N GLN A 16 42.26 8.94 22.09
CA GLN A 16 43.69 9.21 22.17
C GLN A 16 44.53 7.99 21.79
N GLY A 17 44.16 6.83 22.27
CA GLY A 17 44.82 5.54 21.89
C GLY A 17 44.70 5.27 20.42
N ILE A 18 43.49 5.38 19.80
CA ILE A 18 43.30 5.18 18.39
C ILE A 18 44.17 6.13 17.53
N VAL A 19 44.19 7.40 17.89
CA VAL A 19 44.99 8.40 17.16
C VAL A 19 46.47 8.07 17.28
N THR A 20 46.96 7.75 18.47
CA THR A 20 48.36 7.45 18.75
C THR A 20 48.81 6.17 18.04
N ASP A 21 48.00 5.12 18.07
CA ASP A 21 48.27 3.86 17.40
C ASP A 21 48.36 4.03 15.87
N LEU A 22 47.43 4.81 15.28
CA LEU A 22 47.46 5.10 13.84
C LEU A 22 48.64 5.98 13.43
N LEU A 23 49.05 6.92 14.24
CA LEU A 23 50.27 7.73 13.99
C LEU A 23 51.54 6.87 14.09
N ASN A 24 51.65 5.97 15.10
CA ASN A 24 52.79 5.12 15.31
C ASN A 24 52.88 3.97 14.27
N SER A 25 51.79 3.50 13.76
CA SER A 25 51.74 2.45 12.72
C SER A 25 52.09 2.97 11.31
N ARG A 26 52.24 4.26 11.17
CA ARG A 26 52.52 4.90 9.89
C ARG A 26 53.94 4.60 9.42
N PRO A 27 54.20 4.10 8.16
CA PRO A 27 55.52 3.86 7.66
C PRO A 27 56.30 5.19 7.52
N TYR A 28 57.53 5.20 7.99
CA TYR A 28 58.48 6.37 7.90
C TYR A 28 58.77 6.80 6.45
N SER A 29 58.49 5.98 5.45
CA SER A 29 58.84 6.18 4.04
C SER A 29 57.71 6.76 3.21
N HIS A 30 56.59 7.21 3.76
CA HIS A 30 55.47 7.80 3.00
C HIS A 30 55.87 9.17 2.45
N ARG A 31 56.00 9.22 1.15
CA ARG A 31 56.17 10.48 0.41
C ARG A 31 54.79 11.09 0.18
N GLN A 32 54.49 12.10 0.96
CA GLN A 32 53.22 12.85 0.91
C GLN A 32 53.52 14.35 1.02
N ASP A 33 52.74 15.13 0.30
CA ASP A 33 52.79 16.59 0.46
C ASP A 33 51.88 17.09 1.60
N ALA A 34 52.11 18.30 2.04
CA ALA A 34 51.27 18.93 3.07
C ALA A 34 50.89 20.34 2.65
N ASP A 35 49.62 20.70 2.83
CA ASP A 35 49.11 22.06 2.60
C ASP A 35 48.85 22.76 3.93
N SER A 36 49.71 23.70 4.30
CA SER A 36 49.59 24.49 5.53
C SER A 36 48.40 25.46 5.51
N SER A 37 47.80 25.71 4.36
CA SER A 37 46.63 26.59 4.24
C SER A 37 45.33 25.94 4.64
N VAL A 38 45.32 24.62 4.87
CA VAL A 38 44.11 23.82 5.20
C VAL A 38 44.27 23.17 6.59
N ALA A 39 43.20 23.27 7.39
CA ALA A 39 43.06 22.49 8.60
C ALA A 39 41.87 21.52 8.44
N ALA A 40 42.08 20.22 8.70
CA ALA A 40 40.99 19.25 8.78
C ALA A 40 40.39 19.22 10.18
N VAL A 41 39.08 19.21 10.31
CA VAL A 41 38.37 19.06 11.57
C VAL A 41 37.51 17.83 11.54
N ILE A 42 37.82 16.82 12.35
CA ILE A 42 37.09 15.55 12.45
C ILE A 42 36.34 15.55 13.80
N THR A 43 35.01 15.42 13.76
CA THR A 43 34.23 15.28 15.00
C THR A 43 34.12 13.81 15.37
N ALA A 44 34.53 13.46 16.61
CA ALA A 44 34.42 12.10 17.14
C ALA A 44 33.25 12.01 18.12
N GLN A 45 32.37 11.01 17.93
CA GLN A 45 31.22 10.74 18.82
C GLN A 45 31.51 9.49 19.67
N SER A 46 30.59 9.13 20.58
CA SER A 46 30.75 7.97 21.47
C SER A 46 30.82 6.64 20.71
N ASP A 47 30.29 6.59 19.47
CA ASP A 47 30.41 5.45 18.59
C ASP A 47 31.68 5.57 17.74
N LEU A 48 32.77 4.96 18.21
CA LEU A 48 34.07 5.02 17.56
C LEU A 48 34.29 3.97 16.42
N ARG A 49 33.30 3.15 16.13
CA ARG A 49 33.40 2.06 15.11
C ARG A 49 33.90 2.52 13.74
N PHE A 50 33.60 3.75 13.35
CA PHE A 50 33.96 4.32 12.05
C PHE A 50 35.16 5.28 12.10
N PHE A 51 35.46 5.83 13.29
CA PHE A 51 36.45 6.87 13.49
C PHE A 51 37.86 6.46 13.03
N SER A 52 38.31 5.25 13.39
CA SER A 52 39.63 4.74 12.98
C SER A 52 39.80 4.71 11.47
N SER A 53 38.75 4.24 10.73
CA SER A 53 38.75 4.21 9.27
C SER A 53 38.76 5.58 8.64
N THR A 54 38.04 6.55 9.24
CA THR A 54 38.00 7.95 8.76
C THR A 54 39.33 8.64 9.00
N PHE A 55 39.91 8.52 10.21
CA PHE A 55 41.20 9.13 10.55
C PHE A 55 42.33 8.51 9.69
N ALA A 56 42.35 7.19 9.51
CA ALA A 56 43.31 6.51 8.65
C ALA A 56 43.22 7.00 7.18
N ALA A 57 42.00 7.22 6.67
CA ALA A 57 41.80 7.74 5.32
C ALA A 57 42.27 9.20 5.16
N VAL A 58 42.18 10.02 6.21
CA VAL A 58 42.76 11.37 6.21
C VAL A 58 44.30 11.31 6.20
N LEU A 59 44.88 10.38 6.94
CA LEU A 59 46.35 10.18 6.94
C LEU A 59 46.87 9.58 5.61
N ALA A 60 46.02 8.88 4.87
CA ALA A 60 46.37 8.26 3.56
C ALA A 60 46.26 9.25 2.40
N GLN A 61 45.80 10.48 2.60
CA GLN A 61 45.68 11.48 1.54
C GLN A 61 47.04 11.79 0.87
N ARG A 62 47.00 12.01 -0.47
CA ARG A 62 48.21 12.41 -1.23
C ARG A 62 48.76 13.75 -0.77
N VAL A 63 47.90 14.70 -0.47
CA VAL A 63 48.22 16.00 0.14
C VAL A 63 47.55 16.09 1.49
N LEU A 64 48.30 16.17 2.55
CA LEU A 64 47.79 16.26 3.91
C LEU A 64 47.44 17.71 4.31
N PRO A 65 46.38 17.91 5.13
CA PRO A 65 46.18 19.20 5.75
C PRO A 65 47.34 19.49 6.75
N GLY A 66 47.80 20.75 6.83
CA GLY A 66 48.90 21.14 7.76
C GLY A 66 48.55 20.99 9.23
N THR A 67 47.23 21.00 9.56
CA THR A 67 46.72 20.77 10.91
C THR A 67 45.54 19.82 10.85
N ILE A 68 45.48 18.80 11.69
CA ILE A 68 44.35 17.88 11.87
C ILE A 68 43.81 18.09 13.30
N ILE A 69 42.56 18.44 13.42
CA ILE A 69 41.88 18.70 14.68
C ILE A 69 40.86 17.58 14.88
N VAL A 70 40.96 16.87 15.99
CA VAL A 70 39.96 15.88 16.42
C VAL A 70 39.12 16.51 17.53
N ALA A 71 37.87 16.83 17.22
CA ALA A 71 36.91 17.40 18.15
C ALA A 71 36.17 16.26 18.88
N ASP A 72 36.55 15.98 20.10
CA ASP A 72 35.98 14.94 20.94
C ASP A 72 34.67 15.39 21.57
N CYS A 73 33.55 14.82 21.12
CA CYS A 73 32.20 14.98 21.64
C CYS A 73 31.90 14.01 22.81
N THR A 74 32.80 13.09 23.14
CA THR A 74 32.62 12.06 24.20
C THR A 74 32.95 12.55 25.57
N ASN A 75 33.67 13.66 25.68
CA ASN A 75 34.29 14.22 26.90
C ASN A 75 35.40 13.37 27.50
N GLN A 76 36.10 12.55 26.72
CA GLN A 76 37.28 11.81 27.17
C GLN A 76 38.52 12.72 27.24
N VAL A 77 38.60 13.73 26.37
CA VAL A 77 39.70 14.70 26.35
C VAL A 77 39.34 15.92 27.20
N GLU A 78 40.00 16.08 28.38
CA GLU A 78 39.75 17.20 29.31
C GLU A 78 40.52 18.47 28.94
N GLN A 79 41.75 18.32 28.45
CA GLN A 79 42.62 19.44 28.01
C GLN A 79 43.09 19.18 26.56
N PRO A 80 43.26 20.26 25.77
CA PRO A 80 43.80 20.12 24.42
C PRO A 80 45.17 19.43 24.42
N MET A 81 45.32 18.39 23.62
CA MET A 81 46.57 17.64 23.44
C MET A 81 47.09 17.82 22.03
N GLN A 82 48.35 18.10 21.88
CA GLN A 82 48.99 18.28 20.59
C GLN A 82 50.05 17.20 20.35
N MET A 83 50.02 16.62 19.15
CA MET A 83 51.01 15.69 18.62
C MET A 83 51.50 16.22 17.26
N THR A 84 52.70 15.85 16.86
CA THR A 84 53.28 16.27 15.57
C THR A 84 53.91 15.08 14.87
N PHE A 85 53.84 15.07 13.54
CA PHE A 85 54.61 14.16 12.72
C PHE A 85 55.09 14.87 11.45
N SER A 86 56.18 14.35 10.83
CA SER A 86 56.74 14.97 9.64
C SER A 86 56.52 14.11 8.38
N VAL A 87 56.36 14.77 7.23
CA VAL A 87 56.25 14.16 5.93
C VAL A 87 57.30 14.72 4.97
N ILE A 88 57.72 13.93 4.04
CA ILE A 88 58.69 14.33 3.02
C ILE A 88 57.96 14.43 1.68
N PRO A 89 57.88 15.59 1.02
CA PRO A 89 57.21 15.72 -0.27
C PRO A 89 57.85 14.80 -1.34
N SER A 90 57.02 14.28 -2.26
CA SER A 90 57.55 13.59 -3.44
C SER A 90 58.22 14.62 -4.36
N PRO A 91 59.50 14.39 -4.83
CA PRO A 91 60.14 15.32 -5.75
C PRO A 91 59.40 15.36 -7.10
N ALA A 92 59.05 16.56 -7.53
CA ALA A 92 58.55 16.79 -8.90
C ALA A 92 59.76 17.02 -9.82
N GLY A 93 60.28 15.97 -10.47
CA GLY A 93 61.38 16.10 -11.44
C GLY A 93 62.73 15.61 -10.96
N VAL A 94 63.81 15.92 -11.69
CA VAL A 94 65.17 15.54 -11.38
C VAL A 94 65.62 16.24 -10.11
N LEU A 95 66.04 15.47 -9.10
CA LEU A 95 66.44 15.95 -7.76
C LEU A 95 67.66 16.85 -7.91
N THR A 96 67.52 18.15 -7.71
CA THR A 96 68.58 19.14 -7.48
C THR A 96 68.69 19.54 -6.01
N GLU A 97 67.66 19.32 -5.20
CA GLU A 97 67.63 19.65 -3.74
C GLU A 97 66.89 18.58 -2.95
N VAL A 98 67.34 18.35 -1.69
CA VAL A 98 66.64 17.45 -0.75
C VAL A 98 65.34 18.15 -0.36
N PRO A 99 64.15 17.56 -0.55
CA PRO A 99 62.89 18.20 -0.20
C PRO A 99 62.83 18.43 1.33
N GLU A 100 62.52 19.65 1.76
CA GLU A 100 62.32 19.96 3.16
C GLU A 100 61.17 19.18 3.76
N SER A 101 61.38 18.61 4.95
CA SER A 101 60.31 17.93 5.70
C SER A 101 59.27 18.92 6.17
N LYS A 102 58.01 18.63 5.91
CA LYS A 102 56.85 19.42 6.41
C LYS A 102 56.30 18.78 7.70
N THR A 103 56.10 19.59 8.75
CA THR A 103 55.53 19.12 10.03
C THR A 103 54.01 19.33 10.02
N ILE A 104 53.27 18.27 10.38
CA ILE A 104 51.83 18.30 10.52
C ILE A 104 51.47 18.23 11.99
N ARG A 105 50.54 19.09 12.42
CA ARG A 105 50.02 19.15 13.80
C ARG A 105 48.72 18.35 13.90
N VAL A 106 48.60 17.47 14.88
CA VAL A 106 47.37 16.77 15.25
C VAL A 106 46.97 17.28 16.65
N ILE A 107 45.77 17.86 16.76
CA ILE A 107 45.29 18.47 18.01
C ILE A 107 43.98 17.76 18.41
N LEU A 108 43.96 17.16 19.59
CA LEU A 108 42.77 16.60 20.21
C LEU A 108 42.17 17.64 21.17
N VAL A 109 40.85 17.92 21.03
CA VAL A 109 40.14 18.89 21.85
C VAL A 109 38.76 18.42 22.24
N GLY A 110 38.41 18.52 23.53
CA GLY A 110 37.09 18.16 24.04
C GLY A 110 36.05 19.25 23.76
N VAL A 111 34.88 18.85 23.22
CA VAL A 111 33.77 19.76 22.85
C VAL A 111 32.48 19.37 23.56
N LYS A 112 32.42 19.69 24.88
CA LYS A 112 31.24 19.32 25.69
C LYS A 112 29.96 19.98 25.21
N GLY A 113 28.86 19.19 25.13
CA GLY A 113 27.52 19.70 24.89
C GLY A 113 27.29 20.30 23.51
N ALA A 114 28.01 19.81 22.49
CA ALA A 114 27.77 20.20 21.12
C ALA A 114 26.41 19.68 20.65
N SER A 115 25.56 20.58 20.14
CA SER A 115 24.18 20.26 19.73
C SER A 115 24.04 19.78 18.28
N SER A 116 25.08 20.06 17.47
CA SER A 116 25.13 19.69 16.06
C SER A 116 26.57 19.53 15.59
N PHE A 117 26.75 19.01 14.36
CA PHE A 117 28.08 18.81 13.77
C PHE A 117 28.87 20.12 13.68
N MET A 118 28.29 21.15 13.04
CA MET A 118 29.00 22.43 12.93
C MET A 118 29.12 23.18 14.21
N ASN A 119 28.28 22.92 15.21
CA ASN A 119 28.46 23.46 16.55
C ASN A 119 29.68 22.85 17.27
N ALA A 120 29.94 21.55 17.06
CA ALA A 120 31.17 20.90 17.53
C ALA A 120 32.41 21.49 16.86
N VAL A 121 32.39 21.67 15.53
CA VAL A 121 33.48 22.34 14.78
C VAL A 121 33.73 23.74 15.32
N ALA A 122 32.69 24.56 15.50
CA ALA A 122 32.82 25.92 15.99
C ALA A 122 33.42 25.99 17.42
N ARG A 123 33.02 25.06 18.32
CA ARG A 123 33.57 24.97 19.68
C ARG A 123 35.03 24.52 19.71
N ALA A 124 35.39 23.57 18.81
CA ALA A 124 36.79 23.18 18.67
C ALA A 124 37.65 24.35 18.23
N MET A 125 37.18 25.11 17.23
CA MET A 125 37.87 26.29 16.71
C MET A 125 38.02 27.43 17.72
N GLN A 126 37.16 27.51 18.74
CA GLN A 126 37.27 28.51 19.81
C GLN A 126 38.36 28.18 20.83
N GLN A 127 38.80 26.94 20.90
CA GLN A 127 39.77 26.45 21.90
C GLN A 127 41.18 26.31 21.34
N ILE A 128 41.36 26.50 20.03
CA ILE A 128 42.61 26.26 19.32
C ILE A 128 43.08 27.53 18.64
N ASP A 129 44.35 27.85 18.82
CA ASP A 129 44.99 28.91 18.08
C ASP A 129 45.53 28.37 16.75
N LEU A 130 44.88 28.77 15.67
CA LEU A 130 45.25 28.34 14.31
C LEU A 130 46.40 29.23 13.81
N ASP A 131 47.28 28.61 13.02
CA ASP A 131 48.28 29.33 12.27
C ASP A 131 47.63 30.34 11.31
N ASP A 132 48.17 31.55 11.20
CA ASP A 132 47.68 32.61 10.28
C ASP A 132 47.67 32.18 8.82
N ARG A 133 48.40 31.13 8.45
CA ARG A 133 48.43 30.53 7.14
C ARG A 133 47.14 29.73 6.78
N VAL A 134 46.36 29.31 7.79
CA VAL A 134 45.16 28.51 7.57
C VAL A 134 44.06 29.37 6.98
N GLY A 135 43.71 29.14 5.71
CA GLY A 135 42.66 29.83 4.97
C GLY A 135 41.33 29.06 4.87
N ALA A 136 41.37 27.76 5.06
CA ALA A 136 40.16 26.92 4.90
C ALA A 136 40.10 25.76 5.89
N LEU A 137 38.89 25.36 6.24
CA LEU A 137 38.59 24.16 7.05
C LEU A 137 38.03 23.04 6.16
N TRP A 138 38.62 21.87 6.30
CA TRP A 138 38.06 20.63 5.77
C TRP A 138 37.28 19.93 6.88
N THR A 139 35.94 19.96 6.79
CA THR A 139 35.07 19.45 7.85
C THR A 139 34.70 18.01 7.59
N LEU A 140 34.95 17.10 8.51
CA LEU A 140 34.72 15.67 8.44
C LEU A 140 33.93 15.17 9.65
N HIS A 141 33.01 14.27 9.40
CA HIS A 141 32.35 13.50 10.45
C HIS A 141 33.11 12.20 10.70
N ASP A 142 33.06 11.63 11.89
CA ASP A 142 33.76 10.40 12.23
C ASP A 142 33.35 9.16 11.39
N ASP A 143 32.22 9.23 10.71
CA ASP A 143 31.69 8.21 9.80
C ASP A 143 31.76 8.65 8.32
N SER A 144 32.69 9.53 7.97
CA SER A 144 32.91 10.01 6.61
C SER A 144 34.35 9.77 6.16
N ARG A 145 34.54 8.75 5.35
CA ARG A 145 35.85 8.29 4.85
C ARG A 145 36.14 8.91 3.48
N PRO A 146 37.09 9.85 3.35
CA PRO A 146 37.50 10.41 2.06
C PRO A 146 38.27 9.38 1.22
N ALA A 147 38.12 9.45 -0.11
CA ALA A 147 38.97 8.72 -1.05
C ALA A 147 40.37 9.35 -1.11
N ASP A 148 41.30 8.67 -1.73
CA ASP A 148 42.74 9.01 -1.74
C ASP A 148 43.07 10.30 -2.50
N GLU A 149 42.17 10.77 -3.39
CA GLU A 149 42.36 12.00 -4.20
C GLU A 149 41.35 13.09 -3.84
N VAL A 150 41.77 14.33 -3.82
CA VAL A 150 41.40 15.26 -2.77
C VAL A 150 40.70 16.52 -3.23
N LEU A 151 39.74 16.96 -2.41
CA LEU A 151 39.18 18.29 -2.32
C LEU A 151 40.25 19.42 -2.36
N LEU A 152 41.47 19.20 -1.85
CA LEU A 152 42.52 20.18 -1.79
C LEU A 152 43.01 20.67 -3.16
N ASP A 153 43.12 19.76 -4.16
CA ASP A 153 43.45 20.17 -5.51
C ASP A 153 42.30 20.93 -6.20
N ALA A 154 41.07 20.53 -5.94
CA ALA A 154 39.89 21.22 -6.45
C ALA A 154 39.69 22.59 -5.83
N TRP A 155 40.07 22.80 -4.56
CA TRP A 155 40.09 24.08 -3.91
C TRP A 155 41.00 25.09 -4.64
N LYS A 156 42.19 24.68 -5.00
CA LYS A 156 43.15 25.50 -5.75
C LYS A 156 42.61 25.86 -7.16
N ASN A 157 41.86 24.98 -7.77
CA ASN A 157 41.33 25.12 -9.13
C ASN A 157 39.95 25.84 -9.17
N THR A 158 39.30 26.10 -8.01
CA THR A 158 37.99 26.77 -7.95
C THR A 158 38.01 27.97 -6.96
N PRO A 159 38.84 28.98 -7.17
CA PRO A 159 39.05 30.06 -6.20
C PRO A 159 37.83 30.97 -6.01
N THR A 160 36.83 30.89 -6.89
CA THR A 160 35.59 31.67 -6.80
C THR A 160 34.51 30.98 -5.98
N ALA A 161 34.71 29.75 -5.54
CA ALA A 161 33.75 29.04 -4.71
C ALA A 161 33.80 29.53 -3.24
N SER A 162 32.66 29.84 -2.68
CA SER A 162 32.53 30.17 -1.28
C SER A 162 32.44 28.92 -0.37
N LEU A 163 32.09 27.78 -0.94
CA LEU A 163 32.06 26.49 -0.29
C LEU A 163 32.17 25.36 -1.33
N LEU A 164 33.03 24.39 -1.07
CA LEU A 164 33.21 23.20 -1.89
C LEU A 164 32.70 21.95 -1.17
N GLY A 165 31.86 21.16 -1.84
CA GLY A 165 31.33 19.89 -1.33
C GLY A 165 31.85 18.70 -2.09
N ALA A 166 31.93 17.55 -1.43
CA ALA A 166 32.28 16.27 -2.03
C ALA A 166 31.05 15.49 -2.50
N LYS A 167 31.25 14.62 -3.52
CA LYS A 167 30.30 13.60 -3.91
C LYS A 167 30.18 12.57 -2.79
N GLN A 168 28.96 12.37 -2.29
CA GLN A 168 28.68 11.44 -1.19
C GLN A 168 28.31 10.05 -1.73
N LEU A 169 29.05 9.05 -1.29
CA LEU A 169 28.84 7.65 -1.63
C LEU A 169 28.47 6.85 -0.38
N ASP A 170 28.01 5.62 -0.58
CA ASP A 170 27.80 4.67 0.52
C ASP A 170 29.12 4.25 1.16
N TRP A 171 29.07 3.50 2.29
CA TRP A 171 30.30 3.10 3.01
C TRP A 171 31.25 2.22 2.19
N GLN A 172 30.72 1.48 1.21
CA GLN A 172 31.47 0.67 0.27
C GLN A 172 32.06 1.47 -0.89
N ALA A 173 31.65 2.73 -1.06
CA ALA A 173 31.99 3.63 -2.16
C ALA A 173 31.53 3.14 -3.56
N GLU A 174 30.41 2.38 -3.60
CA GLU A 174 29.85 1.81 -4.83
C GLU A 174 28.59 2.55 -5.31
N SER A 175 27.79 3.07 -4.39
CA SER A 175 26.50 3.71 -4.72
C SER A 175 26.41 5.15 -4.23
N LEU A 176 25.62 5.95 -4.95
CA LEU A 176 25.44 7.37 -4.70
C LEU A 176 24.47 7.62 -3.57
N HIS A 177 24.84 8.55 -2.70
CA HIS A 177 23.96 9.14 -1.69
C HIS A 177 23.53 10.56 -2.07
N ASN A 178 24.46 11.40 -2.46
CA ASN A 178 24.19 12.80 -2.78
C ASN A 178 25.28 13.41 -3.65
N VAL A 179 24.87 14.22 -4.65
CA VAL A 179 25.72 15.03 -5.51
C VAL A 179 25.20 16.47 -5.54
N GLY A 180 24.90 17.00 -4.35
CA GLY A 180 24.32 18.33 -4.17
C GLY A 180 22.79 18.36 -4.13
N LEU A 181 22.27 19.43 -3.58
CA LEU A 181 20.86 19.68 -3.34
C LEU A 181 20.41 20.94 -4.08
N TYR A 182 19.19 20.94 -4.56
CA TYR A 182 18.57 22.01 -5.33
C TYR A 182 17.34 22.56 -4.63
N ALA A 183 16.99 23.82 -4.87
CA ALA A 183 15.78 24.40 -4.33
C ALA A 183 14.53 23.80 -4.99
N GLY A 184 13.64 23.28 -4.17
CA GLY A 184 12.28 22.90 -4.53
C GLY A 184 11.27 23.94 -4.04
N HIS A 185 9.98 23.59 -4.06
CA HIS A 185 8.91 24.45 -3.55
C HIS A 185 8.86 24.37 -2.02
N HIS A 186 9.48 25.32 -1.33
CA HIS A 186 9.65 25.39 0.12
C HIS A 186 10.39 24.19 0.75
N ASN A 187 11.17 23.50 -0.02
CA ASN A 187 12.02 22.38 0.41
C ASN A 187 13.33 22.36 -0.39
N VAL A 188 14.17 21.40 -0.04
CA VAL A 188 15.39 21.09 -0.79
C VAL A 188 15.29 19.69 -1.33
N THR A 189 15.72 19.48 -2.57
CA THR A 189 15.56 18.21 -3.28
C THR A 189 16.89 17.76 -3.85
N SER A 190 17.24 16.48 -3.64
CA SER A 190 18.29 15.80 -4.39
C SER A 190 17.73 15.30 -5.72
N LEU A 191 18.52 15.39 -6.79
CA LEU A 191 18.20 14.76 -8.06
C LEU A 191 18.77 13.34 -8.19
N VAL A 192 19.58 12.92 -7.22
CA VAL A 192 20.12 11.58 -7.09
C VAL A 192 19.07 10.66 -6.48
N VAL A 193 18.93 9.44 -6.98
CA VAL A 193 18.21 8.37 -6.30
C VAL A 193 19.17 7.68 -5.34
N ASP A 194 18.91 7.76 -4.05
CA ASP A 194 19.75 7.19 -3.00
C ASP A 194 19.98 5.69 -3.22
N GLY A 195 21.23 5.27 -3.32
CA GLY A 195 21.65 3.89 -3.57
C GLY A 195 21.80 3.50 -5.05
N GLU A 196 21.62 4.40 -6.03
CA GLU A 196 21.95 4.10 -7.42
C GLU A 196 23.48 4.06 -7.65
N PRO A 197 23.99 3.22 -8.58
CA PRO A 197 25.43 3.12 -8.83
C PRO A 197 25.99 4.43 -9.38
N ASP A 198 27.22 4.76 -9.01
CA ASP A 198 27.94 5.90 -9.57
C ASP A 198 28.44 5.57 -10.99
N GLN A 199 27.86 6.22 -11.99
CA GLN A 199 28.22 6.15 -13.41
C GLN A 199 28.56 7.55 -13.95
N GLU A 200 28.96 8.48 -13.08
CA GLU A 200 29.28 9.87 -13.42
C GLU A 200 28.11 10.67 -14.04
N GLN A 201 26.89 10.13 -13.94
CA GLN A 201 25.68 10.67 -14.57
C GLN A 201 25.25 12.04 -14.02
N TYR A 202 25.81 12.50 -12.91
CA TYR A 202 25.52 13.80 -12.28
C TYR A 202 26.71 14.77 -12.31
N ASP A 203 27.84 14.41 -12.88
CA ASP A 203 29.08 15.16 -12.78
C ASP A 203 29.10 16.46 -13.63
N GLY A 204 28.20 16.55 -14.60
CA GLY A 204 28.09 17.72 -15.46
C GLY A 204 27.50 18.97 -14.80
N ARG A 205 26.93 18.88 -13.61
CA ARG A 205 26.30 20.02 -12.92
C ARG A 205 26.92 20.24 -11.54
N GLN A 206 27.83 21.18 -11.47
CA GLN A 206 28.65 21.45 -10.28
C GLN A 206 28.02 22.50 -9.35
N ASP A 207 27.37 23.53 -9.89
CA ASP A 207 26.70 24.55 -9.08
C ASP A 207 25.41 24.03 -8.45
N VAL A 208 25.29 24.14 -7.13
CA VAL A 208 24.19 23.59 -6.34
C VAL A 208 23.76 24.56 -5.25
N LEU A 209 22.52 24.40 -4.73
CA LEU A 209 22.05 25.22 -3.62
C LEU A 209 22.72 24.83 -2.29
N ALA A 210 22.91 23.54 -2.07
CA ALA A 210 23.52 23.04 -0.85
C ALA A 210 24.28 21.74 -1.05
N VAL A 211 25.26 21.50 -0.19
CA VAL A 211 26.05 20.28 -0.10
C VAL A 211 26.07 19.78 1.33
N SER A 212 26.45 18.53 1.55
CA SER A 212 26.74 18.02 2.87
C SER A 212 28.00 18.72 3.41
N LEU A 213 27.96 19.19 4.65
CA LEU A 213 29.13 19.75 5.33
C LEU A 213 30.10 18.66 5.82
N SER A 214 29.66 17.40 5.88
CA SER A 214 30.58 16.27 6.07
C SER A 214 31.35 16.04 4.76
N GLY A 215 32.65 16.33 4.83
CA GLY A 215 33.55 16.30 3.68
C GLY A 215 33.62 17.61 2.87
N ALA A 216 33.09 18.69 3.40
CA ALA A 216 33.19 20.00 2.73
C ALA A 216 34.47 20.74 3.08
N LEU A 217 34.98 21.49 2.08
CA LEU A 217 36.04 22.49 2.29
C LEU A 217 35.43 23.88 2.36
N VAL A 218 35.57 24.53 3.51
CA VAL A 218 34.91 25.81 3.80
C VAL A 218 36.00 26.86 4.09
N PRO A 219 36.13 27.92 3.29
CA PRO A 219 37.03 29.04 3.60
C PRO A 219 36.68 29.68 4.94
N LEU A 220 37.69 30.02 5.75
CA LEU A 220 37.48 30.71 7.03
C LEU A 220 36.80 32.07 6.86
N ALA A 221 37.10 32.76 5.75
CA ALA A 221 36.43 34.01 5.37
C ALA A 221 34.91 33.78 5.20
N THR A 222 34.50 32.66 4.61
CA THR A 222 33.08 32.28 4.45
C THR A 222 32.43 32.06 5.82
N LEU A 223 33.08 31.31 6.72
CA LEU A 223 32.52 31.06 8.06
C LEU A 223 32.38 32.36 8.87
N ARG A 224 33.34 33.27 8.75
CA ARG A 224 33.29 34.59 9.42
C ARG A 224 32.19 35.47 8.83
N THR A 225 32.10 35.58 7.51
CA THR A 225 31.08 36.40 6.80
C THR A 225 29.66 35.94 7.12
N TRP A 226 29.41 34.64 7.08
CA TRP A 226 28.07 34.06 7.24
C TRP A 226 27.77 33.62 8.68
N LYS A 227 28.68 33.90 9.66
CA LYS A 227 28.54 33.56 11.09
C LYS A 227 28.29 32.07 11.31
N GLY A 228 28.88 31.19 10.49
CA GLY A 228 28.77 29.76 10.60
C GLY A 228 27.36 29.18 10.38
N ALA A 229 27.14 27.91 10.72
CA ALA A 229 25.84 27.25 10.71
C ALA A 229 25.01 27.64 11.95
N ASP A 230 23.67 27.68 11.80
CA ASP A 230 22.76 27.95 12.91
C ASP A 230 22.38 26.65 13.63
N PRO A 231 22.78 26.46 14.91
CA PRO A 231 22.50 25.20 15.65
C PRO A 231 20.99 24.87 15.77
N TRP A 232 20.12 25.88 15.64
CA TRP A 232 18.66 25.68 15.72
C TRP A 232 18.13 24.71 14.66
N PHE A 233 18.77 24.64 13.51
CA PHE A 233 18.37 23.69 12.44
C PHE A 233 18.72 22.25 12.80
N GLY A 234 19.73 22.02 13.63
CA GLY A 234 20.23 20.69 13.95
C GLY A 234 20.96 20.02 12.79
N THR A 235 21.49 18.84 13.03
CA THR A 235 22.38 18.12 12.11
C THR A 235 21.80 17.88 10.71
N PHE A 236 20.47 17.70 10.57
CA PHE A 236 19.84 17.36 9.27
C PHE A 236 19.51 18.58 8.39
N ALA A 237 19.61 19.81 8.89
CA ALA A 237 19.29 20.99 8.10
C ALA A 237 20.32 22.14 8.23
N GLU A 238 21.33 22.04 9.10
CA GLU A 238 22.34 23.09 9.30
C GLU A 238 23.17 23.34 8.04
N SER A 239 23.53 22.28 7.28
CA SER A 239 24.23 22.40 6.02
C SER A 239 23.37 23.10 4.96
N THR A 240 22.11 22.73 4.88
CA THR A 240 21.16 23.34 3.92
C THR A 240 20.93 24.81 4.21
N ASP A 241 20.80 25.20 5.49
CA ASP A 241 20.63 26.60 5.87
C ASP A 241 21.88 27.45 5.57
N LEU A 242 23.07 26.99 5.97
CA LEU A 242 24.33 27.71 5.72
C LEU A 242 24.55 27.90 4.20
N CYS A 243 24.45 26.85 3.41
CA CYS A 243 24.63 26.93 1.96
C CYS A 243 23.60 27.86 1.30
N ARG A 244 22.32 27.79 1.73
CA ARG A 244 21.28 28.70 1.24
C ARG A 244 21.61 30.17 1.54
N ARG A 245 22.10 30.47 2.78
CA ARG A 245 22.50 31.84 3.14
C ARG A 245 23.69 32.33 2.28
N ILE A 246 24.66 31.46 2.02
CA ILE A 246 25.78 31.76 1.12
C ILE A 246 25.25 32.09 -0.29
N CYS A 247 24.42 31.24 -0.89
CA CYS A 247 23.88 31.47 -2.24
C CYS A 247 23.04 32.75 -2.33
N LEU A 248 22.13 32.96 -1.37
CA LEU A 248 21.29 34.17 -1.33
C LEU A 248 22.09 35.44 -1.03
N GLY A 249 23.25 35.32 -0.41
CA GLY A 249 24.18 36.42 -0.19
C GLY A 249 25.09 36.72 -1.35
N GLY A 250 24.97 35.96 -2.48
CA GLY A 250 25.79 36.13 -3.68
C GLY A 250 27.07 35.28 -3.71
N GLY A 251 27.24 34.38 -2.73
CA GLY A 251 28.30 33.38 -2.74
C GLY A 251 27.97 32.19 -3.64
N ARG A 252 28.96 31.36 -3.92
CA ARG A 252 28.84 30.18 -4.81
C ARG A 252 29.16 28.91 -4.05
N VAL A 253 28.24 27.93 -4.12
CA VAL A 253 28.37 26.58 -3.56
C VAL A 253 28.53 25.58 -4.70
N VAL A 254 29.61 24.79 -4.66
CA VAL A 254 30.01 23.90 -5.72
C VAL A 254 30.23 22.48 -5.21
N VAL A 255 29.76 21.47 -5.94
CA VAL A 255 30.13 20.07 -5.76
C VAL A 255 31.32 19.76 -6.67
N VAL A 256 32.34 19.12 -6.13
CA VAL A 256 33.49 18.60 -6.88
C VAL A 256 33.29 17.11 -7.08
N PRO A 257 32.94 16.66 -8.30
CA PRO A 257 32.57 15.25 -8.55
C PRO A 257 33.76 14.29 -8.31
N GLN A 258 34.98 14.74 -8.54
CA GLN A 258 36.22 13.94 -8.35
C GLN A 258 36.52 13.74 -6.85
N ALA A 259 36.07 14.67 -5.98
CA ALA A 259 36.20 14.53 -4.55
C ALA A 259 35.11 13.58 -4.00
N ARG A 260 35.46 12.32 -3.80
CA ARG A 260 34.54 11.28 -3.33
C ARG A 260 34.71 11.01 -1.84
N ILE A 261 33.59 10.92 -1.13
CA ILE A 261 33.56 10.56 0.29
C ILE A 261 32.57 9.42 0.50
N ALA A 262 33.04 8.35 1.11
CA ALA A 262 32.18 7.29 1.63
C ALA A 262 31.64 7.69 2.99
N HIS A 263 30.33 7.95 3.07
CA HIS A 263 29.66 8.44 4.28
C HIS A 263 28.66 7.41 4.79
N ARG A 264 28.91 6.86 5.98
CA ARG A 264 28.05 5.83 6.59
C ARG A 264 26.67 6.37 6.96
N ARG A 265 26.55 7.69 7.22
CA ARG A 265 25.32 8.35 7.66
C ARG A 265 24.68 7.64 8.87
N ALA A 266 25.50 7.26 9.85
CA ALA A 266 25.13 6.38 10.95
C ALA A 266 23.86 6.81 11.71
N ARG A 267 23.64 8.13 11.89
CA ARG A 267 22.40 8.66 12.46
C ARG A 267 21.20 8.54 11.54
N PHE A 268 21.40 8.75 10.24
CA PHE A 268 20.33 8.68 9.25
C PHE A 268 19.87 7.23 9.04
N GLU A 269 20.80 6.29 9.09
CA GLU A 269 20.51 4.86 8.95
C GLU A 269 20.10 4.18 10.26
N GLY A 270 20.03 4.92 11.35
CA GLY A 270 19.54 4.43 12.65
C GLY A 270 20.50 3.52 13.41
N VAL A 271 21.75 3.37 12.93
CA VAL A 271 22.77 2.56 13.62
C VAL A 271 23.51 3.32 14.72
N ARG A 272 23.17 4.58 14.92
CA ARG A 272 23.67 5.45 15.99
C ARG A 272 22.52 6.22 16.63
N SER A 273 22.47 6.25 17.95
CA SER A 273 21.45 6.95 18.72
C SER A 273 21.62 8.48 18.64
N LYS A 274 20.61 9.23 19.13
CA LYS A 274 20.65 10.70 19.19
C LYS A 274 21.83 11.19 20.04
N ASN A 275 22.23 10.44 21.06
CA ASN A 275 23.33 10.77 21.99
C ASN A 275 24.72 10.29 21.50
N GLY A 276 24.80 9.78 20.25
CA GLY A 276 26.05 9.32 19.67
C GLY A 276 26.47 7.91 20.08
N GLN A 277 25.61 7.16 20.81
CA GLN A 277 25.89 5.77 21.21
C GLN A 277 25.64 4.79 20.06
N PRO A 278 26.45 3.71 19.92
CA PRO A 278 26.22 2.68 18.93
C PRO A 278 24.92 1.93 19.23
N VAL A 279 24.24 1.48 18.16
CA VAL A 279 23.08 0.59 18.21
C VAL A 279 23.50 -0.73 17.55
N GLU A 280 23.52 -1.81 18.32
CA GLU A 280 24.05 -3.10 17.88
C GLU A 280 22.94 -4.00 17.29
N ASP A 281 21.74 -3.93 17.85
CA ASP A 281 20.62 -4.77 17.44
C ASP A 281 19.80 -4.14 16.29
N GLU A 282 19.39 -4.95 15.31
CA GLU A 282 18.48 -4.50 14.24
C GLU A 282 17.15 -4.01 14.79
N GLU A 283 16.66 -4.60 15.88
CA GLU A 283 15.42 -4.21 16.55
C GLU A 283 15.53 -2.88 17.30
N GLY A 284 16.74 -2.50 17.70
CA GLY A 284 17.04 -1.24 18.40
C GLY A 284 17.32 -0.04 17.48
N ARG A 285 17.25 -0.20 16.16
CA ARG A 285 17.50 0.91 15.21
C ARG A 285 16.60 2.09 15.46
N VAL A 286 17.22 3.26 15.64
CA VAL A 286 16.52 4.53 15.87
C VAL A 286 16.07 5.12 14.55
N ASP A 287 14.76 5.16 14.31
CA ASP A 287 14.21 5.76 13.09
C ASP A 287 14.35 7.29 13.15
N PRO A 288 15.14 7.92 12.28
CA PRO A 288 15.36 9.36 12.25
C PRO A 288 14.21 10.15 11.62
N TYR A 289 13.14 9.49 11.22
CA TYR A 289 12.04 10.07 10.44
C TYR A 289 11.53 11.39 11.03
N LEU A 290 11.25 11.43 12.33
CA LEU A 290 10.76 12.65 13.00
C LEU A 290 11.78 13.80 12.90
N ALA A 291 13.06 13.53 13.14
CA ALA A 291 14.11 14.55 13.11
C ALA A 291 14.33 15.12 11.71
N VAL A 292 14.31 14.28 10.70
CA VAL A 292 14.41 14.69 9.28
C VAL A 292 13.19 15.52 8.86
N ARG A 293 11.99 15.09 9.26
CA ARG A 293 10.73 15.81 8.94
C ARG A 293 10.67 17.17 9.66
N GLU A 294 11.13 17.23 10.91
CA GLU A 294 11.23 18.46 11.68
C GLU A 294 12.22 19.44 11.04
N ALA A 295 13.39 18.97 10.60
CA ALA A 295 14.38 19.77 9.89
C ALA A 295 13.79 20.39 8.60
N ASN A 296 13.06 19.61 7.80
CA ASN A 296 12.36 20.08 6.61
C ASN A 296 11.29 21.13 6.95
N THR A 297 10.56 20.94 8.05
CA THR A 297 9.54 21.89 8.51
C THR A 297 10.18 23.20 8.94
N LYS A 298 11.29 23.18 9.70
CA LYS A 298 12.06 24.36 10.06
C LYS A 298 12.53 25.14 8.84
N TYR A 299 13.03 24.44 7.81
CA TYR A 299 13.41 25.06 6.54
C TYR A 299 12.22 25.76 5.88
N ALA A 300 11.06 25.12 5.78
CA ALA A 300 9.85 25.67 5.15
C ALA A 300 9.36 26.96 5.85
N TYR A 301 9.34 27.00 7.20
CA TYR A 301 8.95 28.20 7.95
C TYR A 301 9.91 29.36 7.76
N THR A 302 11.19 29.11 7.53
CA THR A 302 12.16 30.16 7.22
C THR A 302 12.07 30.64 5.78
N ASP A 303 11.55 29.83 4.86
CA ASP A 303 11.38 30.16 3.45
C ASP A 303 10.12 31.02 3.19
N VAL A 304 9.01 30.66 3.82
CA VAL A 304 7.69 31.31 3.63
C VAL A 304 7.60 32.64 4.40
N HIS A 305 6.94 33.66 3.83
CA HIS A 305 6.72 34.94 4.51
C HIS A 305 5.86 34.75 5.76
N ARG A 306 6.12 35.52 6.82
CA ARG A 306 5.49 35.39 8.15
C ARG A 306 3.95 35.48 8.11
N SER A 307 3.40 36.37 7.27
CA SER A 307 1.94 36.51 7.11
C SER A 307 1.25 35.22 6.65
N TRP A 308 1.99 34.31 6.02
CA TRP A 308 1.47 33.02 5.54
C TRP A 308 1.65 31.89 6.55
N TRP A 309 2.31 32.10 7.66
CA TRP A 309 2.55 31.05 8.67
C TRP A 309 1.26 30.43 9.22
N PRO A 310 0.18 31.19 9.54
CA PRO A 310 -1.08 30.58 9.97
C PRO A 310 -1.67 29.64 8.93
N LEU A 311 -1.68 30.07 7.65
CA LEU A 311 -2.17 29.24 6.54
C LEU A 311 -1.26 28.03 6.30
N LEU A 312 0.05 28.19 6.40
CA LEU A 312 1.01 27.09 6.33
C LEU A 312 0.77 26.07 7.42
N TRP A 313 0.47 26.52 8.64
CA TRP A 313 0.16 25.66 9.77
C TRP A 313 -1.15 24.90 9.57
N ILE A 314 -2.25 25.56 9.16
CA ILE A 314 -3.51 24.89 8.83
C ILE A 314 -3.31 23.86 7.72
N TRP A 315 -2.60 24.23 6.66
CA TRP A 315 -2.25 23.30 5.58
C TRP A 315 -1.42 22.12 6.09
N SER A 316 -0.50 22.35 7.03
CA SER A 316 0.30 21.27 7.63
C SER A 316 -0.55 20.26 8.40
N ILE A 317 -1.65 20.69 9.06
CA ILE A 317 -2.59 19.79 9.74
C ILE A 317 -3.31 18.90 8.72
N LEU A 318 -3.87 19.50 7.65
CA LEU A 318 -4.56 18.73 6.61
C LEU A 318 -3.63 17.73 5.92
N LYS A 319 -2.40 18.16 5.62
CA LYS A 319 -1.37 17.29 5.06
C LYS A 319 -0.96 16.18 6.02
N ALA A 320 -0.83 16.48 7.31
CA ALA A 320 -0.48 15.51 8.34
C ALA A 320 -1.55 14.41 8.48
N LEU A 321 -2.83 14.78 8.45
CA LEU A 321 -3.94 13.81 8.47
C LEU A 321 -3.88 12.88 7.25
N GLY A 322 -3.73 13.43 6.05
CA GLY A 322 -3.62 12.62 4.83
C GLY A 322 -2.40 11.69 4.82
N LEU A 323 -1.23 12.20 5.27
CA LEU A 323 0.00 11.40 5.35
C LEU A 323 -0.07 10.35 6.47
N ALA A 324 -0.72 10.65 7.60
CA ALA A 324 -0.91 9.69 8.68
C ALA A 324 -1.76 8.50 8.21
N VAL A 325 -2.86 8.75 7.50
CA VAL A 325 -3.67 7.69 6.89
C VAL A 325 -2.83 6.87 5.90
N LEU A 326 -2.05 7.52 5.04
CA LEU A 326 -1.15 6.84 4.11
C LEU A 326 -0.08 6.00 4.82
N CYS A 327 0.51 6.49 5.92
CA CYS A 327 1.46 5.74 6.73
C CYS A 327 0.81 4.53 7.40
N LEU A 328 -0.41 4.66 7.90
CA LEU A 328 -1.16 3.54 8.48
C LEU A 328 -1.47 2.46 7.43
N THR A 329 -1.87 2.84 6.22
CA THR A 329 -2.08 1.88 5.12
C THR A 329 -0.78 1.16 4.71
N ARG A 330 0.38 1.81 4.93
CA ARG A 330 1.71 1.24 4.71
C ARG A 330 2.26 0.49 5.93
N LYS A 331 1.49 0.34 7.01
CA LYS A 331 1.89 -0.29 8.28
C LYS A 331 3.08 0.37 8.96
N GLN A 332 3.13 1.68 8.90
CA GLN A 332 4.16 2.50 9.56
C GLN A 332 3.52 3.37 10.65
N PRO A 333 3.06 2.79 11.78
CA PRO A 333 2.33 3.53 12.80
C PRO A 333 3.19 4.61 13.46
N TYR A 334 4.50 4.35 13.66
CA TYR A 334 5.43 5.36 14.16
C TYR A 334 5.48 6.59 13.26
N HIS A 335 5.60 6.42 11.93
CA HIS A 335 5.58 7.54 10.99
C HIS A 335 4.25 8.28 11.02
N ALA A 336 3.13 7.58 11.17
CA ALA A 336 1.80 8.21 11.30
C ALA A 336 1.73 9.11 12.54
N CYS A 337 2.19 8.63 13.70
CA CYS A 337 2.28 9.43 14.92
C CYS A 337 3.22 10.64 14.76
N CYS A 338 4.35 10.46 14.07
CA CYS A 338 5.29 11.56 13.79
C CYS A 338 4.63 12.65 12.93
N GLU A 339 3.92 12.27 11.85
CA GLU A 339 3.22 13.25 11.00
C GLU A 339 2.16 14.02 11.77
N LEU A 340 1.38 13.38 12.63
CA LEU A 340 0.37 14.05 13.46
C LEU A 340 0.98 14.98 14.53
N ALA A 341 2.19 14.66 15.02
CA ALA A 341 2.90 15.49 16.00
C ALA A 341 3.57 16.73 15.38
N LEU A 342 3.95 16.68 14.10
CA LEU A 342 4.72 17.75 13.44
C LEU A 342 4.05 19.12 13.44
N PRO A 343 2.74 19.32 13.15
CA PRO A 343 2.09 20.62 13.20
C PRO A 343 2.19 21.27 14.59
N TRP A 344 2.04 20.50 15.65
CA TRP A 344 2.11 20.98 17.03
C TRP A 344 3.55 21.31 17.45
N ARG A 345 4.51 20.46 17.07
CA ARG A 345 5.94 20.74 17.31
C ARG A 345 6.40 21.99 16.56
N SER A 346 5.85 22.27 15.37
CA SER A 346 6.19 23.47 14.59
C SER A 346 5.84 24.76 15.35
N LEU A 347 4.77 24.77 16.14
CA LEU A 347 4.42 25.93 16.99
C LEU A 347 5.49 26.22 18.02
N LEU A 348 6.08 25.19 18.65
CA LEU A 348 7.16 25.35 19.62
C LEU A 348 8.44 25.91 18.98
N HIS A 349 8.60 25.72 17.66
CA HIS A 349 9.76 26.20 16.92
C HIS A 349 9.61 27.60 16.34
N LEU A 350 8.43 28.24 16.41
CA LEU A 350 8.17 29.56 15.83
C LEU A 350 9.15 30.66 16.31
N PRO A 351 9.53 30.76 17.60
CA PRO A 351 10.49 31.78 18.02
C PRO A 351 11.88 31.60 17.38
N GLY A 352 12.32 30.36 17.21
CA GLY A 352 13.55 30.02 16.49
C GLY A 352 13.46 30.34 15.00
N ALA A 353 12.33 29.97 14.36
CA ALA A 353 12.06 30.27 12.96
C ALA A 353 12.05 31.77 12.69
N TRP A 354 11.53 32.56 13.63
CA TRP A 354 11.55 34.04 13.54
C TRP A 354 12.99 34.58 13.52
N ARG A 355 13.85 34.14 14.43
CA ARG A 355 15.27 34.54 14.47
C ARG A 355 16.04 34.07 13.21
N ALA A 356 15.87 32.81 12.84
CA ALA A 356 16.54 32.28 11.66
C ALA A 356 16.11 32.99 10.36
N ARG A 357 14.82 33.31 10.23
CA ARG A 357 14.35 34.11 9.08
C ARG A 357 14.86 35.55 9.10
N ALA A 358 14.97 36.18 10.25
CA ALA A 358 15.54 37.54 10.36
C ALA A 358 16.99 37.52 9.87
N ARG A 359 17.81 36.56 10.34
CA ARG A 359 19.19 36.36 9.91
C ARG A 359 19.28 36.09 8.38
N LEU A 360 18.41 35.25 7.84
CA LEU A 360 18.36 34.98 6.41
C LEU A 360 18.10 36.26 5.59
N ARG A 361 17.17 37.12 6.03
CA ARG A 361 16.86 38.39 5.37
C ARG A 361 18.02 39.40 5.45
N GLU A 362 18.67 39.48 6.59
CA GLU A 362 19.83 40.34 6.81
C GLU A 362 20.95 39.98 5.82
N GLN A 363 21.17 38.70 5.60
CA GLN A 363 22.30 38.20 4.80
C GLN A 363 21.94 38.06 3.29
N SER A 364 20.65 38.09 2.92
CA SER A 364 20.21 37.91 1.52
C SER A 364 20.42 39.19 0.72
N ARG A 365 21.19 39.08 -0.35
CA ARG A 365 21.41 40.15 -1.35
C ARG A 365 20.69 39.85 -2.68
N VAL A 366 20.44 38.56 -2.95
CA VAL A 366 19.85 38.07 -4.20
C VAL A 366 18.57 37.30 -3.90
N SER A 367 17.57 37.41 -4.77
CA SER A 367 16.35 36.61 -4.61
C SER A 367 16.54 35.18 -5.14
N LEU A 368 15.83 34.23 -4.55
CA LEU A 368 15.88 32.82 -5.05
C LEU A 368 15.44 32.71 -6.51
N LYS A 369 14.60 33.63 -7.01
CA LYS A 369 14.19 33.69 -8.43
C LYS A 369 15.37 33.99 -9.37
N ALA A 370 16.32 34.80 -8.91
CA ALA A 370 17.52 35.08 -9.68
C ALA A 370 18.49 33.89 -9.74
N LEU A 371 18.33 32.92 -8.84
CA LEU A 371 19.10 31.69 -8.78
C LEU A 371 18.33 30.54 -9.46
N ALA A 372 17.70 30.79 -10.63
CA ALA A 372 16.88 29.79 -11.33
C ALA A 372 17.68 28.50 -11.69
N ALA A 373 18.98 28.63 -11.93
CA ALA A 373 19.86 27.48 -12.19
C ALA A 373 19.97 26.52 -11.01
N LEU A 374 19.77 27.00 -9.77
CA LEU A 374 19.82 26.20 -8.55
C LEU A 374 18.44 25.64 -8.14
N GLN A 375 17.40 25.86 -8.96
CA GLN A 375 16.05 25.35 -8.73
C GLN A 375 15.78 24.08 -9.54
N THR A 376 14.93 23.23 -9.01
CA THR A 376 14.43 22.04 -9.72
C THR A 376 13.23 22.41 -10.59
N THR A 377 13.23 21.96 -11.84
CA THR A 377 12.06 22.06 -12.72
C THR A 377 11.09 20.91 -12.47
N ARG A 378 9.81 21.09 -12.81
CA ARG A 378 8.79 20.02 -12.74
C ARG A 378 9.19 18.79 -13.58
N GLN A 379 9.85 19.01 -14.71
CA GLN A 379 10.34 17.93 -15.57
C GLN A 379 11.44 17.12 -14.88
N GLN A 380 12.41 17.76 -14.22
CA GLN A 380 13.47 17.07 -13.46
C GLN A 380 12.91 16.26 -12.29
N ILE A 381 11.91 16.81 -11.57
CA ILE A 381 11.24 16.07 -10.49
C ILE A 381 10.47 14.87 -11.06
N GLY A 382 9.82 15.01 -12.22
CA GLY A 382 9.16 13.92 -12.92
C GLY A 382 10.15 12.80 -13.29
N GLN A 383 11.26 13.15 -13.92
CA GLN A 383 12.34 12.22 -14.29
C GLN A 383 12.97 11.53 -13.05
N TRP A 384 13.17 12.27 -11.97
CA TRP A 384 13.67 11.71 -10.70
C TRP A 384 12.66 10.69 -10.11
N ASN A 385 11.37 11.04 -10.10
CA ASN A 385 10.33 10.12 -9.63
C ASN A 385 10.26 8.84 -10.47
N ASP A 386 10.40 8.96 -11.79
CA ASP A 386 10.40 7.79 -12.69
C ASP A 386 11.64 6.92 -12.48
N ARG A 387 12.83 7.52 -12.32
CA ARG A 387 14.06 6.79 -11.97
C ARG A 387 13.96 6.12 -10.61
N LYS A 388 13.45 6.84 -9.59
CA LYS A 388 13.24 6.28 -8.26
C LYS A 388 12.30 5.09 -8.27
N ARG A 389 11.21 5.15 -9.04
CA ARG A 389 10.30 4.02 -9.22
C ARG A 389 11.00 2.86 -9.92
N ALA A 390 11.70 3.14 -11.02
CA ALA A 390 12.45 2.12 -11.74
C ALA A 390 13.50 1.44 -10.84
N PHE A 391 14.22 2.21 -10.03
CA PHE A 391 15.23 1.69 -9.11
C PHE A 391 14.63 0.83 -7.97
N LEU A 392 13.50 1.26 -7.41
CA LEU A 392 12.77 0.47 -6.40
C LEU A 392 12.19 -0.81 -7.02
N ASP A 393 11.71 -0.73 -8.25
CA ASP A 393 11.22 -1.89 -9.01
C ASP A 393 12.36 -2.86 -9.36
N GLN A 394 13.60 -2.37 -9.62
CA GLN A 394 14.78 -3.19 -9.86
C GLN A 394 15.21 -4.02 -8.64
N ARG A 395 15.09 -3.49 -7.45
CA ARG A 395 15.36 -4.25 -6.20
C ARG A 395 14.35 -5.38 -5.95
N GLY A 396 13.21 -5.35 -6.64
CA GLY A 396 12.13 -6.35 -6.52
C GLY A 396 11.78 -7.11 -7.80
N THR A 397 12.14 -6.63 -9.01
CA THR A 397 11.63 -7.19 -10.28
C THR A 397 12.49 -6.83 -11.49
N VAL A 398 12.40 -7.69 -12.52
CA VAL A 398 13.07 -7.57 -13.83
C VAL A 398 12.85 -6.19 -14.49
N ILE A 399 13.91 -5.58 -14.99
CA ILE A 399 13.88 -4.31 -15.73
C ILE A 399 13.07 -4.48 -17.01
N LEU A 400 11.93 -3.81 -17.08
CA LEU A 400 11.12 -3.76 -18.30
C LEU A 400 11.64 -2.65 -19.22
N SER A 401 12.00 -3.00 -20.46
CA SER A 401 12.32 -2.01 -21.48
C SER A 401 11.14 -1.04 -21.71
N PRO A 402 11.40 0.19 -22.19
CA PRO A 402 10.32 1.16 -22.47
C PRO A 402 9.25 0.60 -23.42
N LEU A 403 9.66 -0.24 -24.36
CA LEU A 403 8.76 -0.92 -25.31
C LEU A 403 7.88 -1.95 -24.62
N ALA A 404 8.44 -2.74 -23.68
CA ALA A 404 7.70 -3.69 -22.87
C ALA A 404 6.69 -2.96 -21.95
N LYS A 405 7.09 -1.82 -21.37
CA LYS A 405 6.18 -0.97 -20.55
C LYS A 405 5.01 -0.42 -21.38
N ALA A 406 5.26 0.06 -22.60
CA ALA A 406 4.22 0.52 -23.51
C ALA A 406 3.27 -0.62 -23.94
N HIS A 407 3.81 -1.81 -24.21
CA HIS A 407 3.03 -2.99 -24.53
C HIS A 407 2.14 -3.42 -23.37
N LEU A 408 2.67 -3.47 -22.14
CA LEU A 408 1.91 -3.79 -20.94
C LEU A 408 0.81 -2.77 -20.66
N ARG A 409 1.08 -1.48 -20.84
CA ARG A 409 0.07 -0.42 -20.71
C ARG A 409 -1.07 -0.60 -21.72
N LYS A 410 -0.75 -0.84 -23.00
CA LYS A 410 -1.75 -1.10 -24.05
C LYS A 410 -2.61 -2.34 -23.72
N ARG A 411 -1.96 -3.39 -23.22
CA ARG A 411 -2.64 -4.63 -22.82
C ARG A 411 -3.54 -4.40 -21.59
N LEU A 412 -3.08 -3.62 -20.61
CA LEU A 412 -3.87 -3.25 -19.44
C LEU A 412 -5.10 -2.43 -19.82
N MET A 413 -4.92 -1.41 -20.69
CA MET A 413 -6.03 -0.60 -21.19
C MET A 413 -7.06 -1.45 -21.95
N ARG A 414 -6.62 -2.36 -22.81
CA ARG A 414 -7.52 -3.31 -23.51
C ARG A 414 -8.27 -4.18 -22.52
N ARG A 415 -7.61 -4.70 -21.51
CA ARG A 415 -8.19 -5.55 -20.47
C ARG A 415 -9.27 -4.84 -19.68
N TRP A 416 -8.99 -3.62 -19.22
CA TRP A 416 -9.97 -2.80 -18.51
C TRP A 416 -11.10 -2.34 -19.43
N GLY A 417 -10.80 -2.02 -20.68
CA GLY A 417 -11.82 -1.70 -21.68
C GLY A 417 -12.83 -2.82 -21.88
N LEU A 418 -12.35 -4.06 -22.00
CA LEU A 418 -13.22 -5.25 -22.11
C LEU A 418 -14.02 -5.50 -20.82
N ALA A 419 -13.42 -5.30 -19.64
CA ALA A 419 -14.13 -5.43 -18.36
C ALA A 419 -15.26 -4.41 -18.24
N ILE A 420 -14.97 -3.14 -18.54
CA ILE A 420 -15.96 -2.07 -18.52
C ILE A 420 -17.06 -2.33 -19.57
N ALA A 421 -16.71 -2.77 -20.78
CA ALA A 421 -17.70 -3.11 -21.80
C ALA A 421 -18.64 -4.23 -21.32
N SER A 422 -18.11 -5.28 -20.69
CA SER A 422 -18.93 -6.37 -20.12
C SER A 422 -19.84 -5.86 -18.99
N ALA A 423 -19.34 -4.97 -18.12
CA ALA A 423 -20.14 -4.36 -17.06
C ALA A 423 -21.25 -3.45 -17.61
N VAL A 424 -20.95 -2.66 -18.66
CA VAL A 424 -21.93 -1.82 -19.36
C VAL A 424 -23.01 -2.67 -20.03
N ILE A 425 -22.67 -3.80 -20.62
CA ILE A 425 -23.64 -4.74 -21.21
C ILE A 425 -24.62 -5.21 -20.13
N ALA A 426 -24.12 -5.67 -18.97
CA ALA A 426 -24.99 -6.12 -17.88
C ALA A 426 -25.86 -4.98 -17.32
N PHE A 427 -25.29 -3.80 -17.14
CA PHE A 427 -26.04 -2.62 -16.72
C PHE A 427 -27.14 -2.24 -17.71
N ALA A 428 -26.81 -2.17 -18.99
CA ALA A 428 -27.76 -1.84 -20.06
C ALA A 428 -28.90 -2.87 -20.14
N TRP A 429 -28.62 -4.16 -19.89
CA TRP A 429 -29.62 -5.22 -19.84
C TRP A 429 -30.63 -4.99 -18.72
N ILE A 430 -30.17 -4.72 -17.48
CA ILE A 430 -31.07 -4.45 -16.35
C ILE A 430 -31.86 -3.15 -16.57
N VAL A 431 -31.21 -2.09 -17.07
CA VAL A 431 -31.92 -0.84 -17.40
C VAL A 431 -32.97 -1.07 -18.48
N PHE A 432 -32.70 -1.92 -19.48
CA PHE A 432 -33.66 -2.26 -20.53
C PHE A 432 -34.88 -2.99 -19.96
N LEU A 433 -34.66 -4.03 -19.14
CA LEU A 433 -35.74 -4.82 -18.55
C LEU A 433 -36.60 -4.00 -17.60
N TYR A 434 -35.97 -3.16 -16.77
CA TYR A 434 -36.61 -2.40 -15.68
C TYR A 434 -36.66 -0.89 -15.98
N TRP A 435 -36.77 -0.51 -17.26
CA TRP A 435 -36.82 0.89 -17.69
C TRP A 435 -37.91 1.70 -16.99
N ASN A 436 -39.13 1.14 -16.85
CA ASN A 436 -40.25 1.79 -16.20
C ASN A 436 -39.99 2.00 -14.72
N VAL A 437 -39.39 1.01 -14.02
CA VAL A 437 -38.98 1.09 -12.63
C VAL A 437 -37.94 2.21 -12.45
N LEU A 438 -36.92 2.24 -13.31
CA LEU A 438 -35.89 3.29 -13.26
C LEU A 438 -36.50 4.68 -13.42
N ARG A 439 -37.41 4.86 -14.38
CA ARG A 439 -38.10 6.14 -14.62
C ARG A 439 -38.90 6.58 -13.39
N SER A 440 -39.63 5.68 -12.76
CA SER A 440 -40.41 5.95 -11.53
C SER A 440 -39.52 6.26 -10.33
N VAL A 441 -38.39 5.60 -10.20
CA VAL A 441 -37.40 5.90 -9.15
C VAL A 441 -36.86 7.32 -9.30
N PHE A 442 -36.64 7.80 -10.52
CA PHE A 442 -36.24 9.20 -10.76
C PHE A 442 -37.34 10.22 -10.41
N SER A 443 -38.61 9.80 -10.40
CA SER A 443 -39.72 10.65 -9.91
C SER A 443 -39.94 10.53 -8.40
N GLY A 444 -39.13 9.74 -7.68
CA GLY A 444 -39.16 9.60 -6.24
C GLY A 444 -39.85 8.34 -5.71
N ALA A 445 -40.31 7.44 -6.59
CA ALA A 445 -40.98 6.22 -6.16
C ALA A 445 -39.99 5.19 -5.57
N SER A 446 -40.45 4.42 -4.60
CA SER A 446 -39.72 3.30 -3.99
C SER A 446 -39.89 2.02 -4.78
N ILE A 447 -38.85 1.18 -4.88
CA ILE A 447 -38.93 -0.16 -5.44
C ILE A 447 -39.71 -1.07 -4.47
N TYR A 448 -40.57 -1.90 -5.06
CA TYR A 448 -41.43 -2.82 -4.36
C TYR A 448 -41.44 -4.17 -5.07
N SER A 449 -41.45 -5.28 -4.31
CA SER A 449 -41.59 -6.66 -4.81
C SER A 449 -42.25 -7.55 -3.75
N GLN A 450 -42.34 -8.85 -4.02
CA GLN A 450 -42.82 -9.81 -2.99
C GLN A 450 -41.85 -9.91 -1.80
N THR A 451 -40.57 -9.67 -1.99
CA THR A 451 -39.52 -9.78 -0.95
C THR A 451 -39.05 -8.45 -0.42
N LEU A 452 -39.41 -7.35 -1.07
CA LEU A 452 -38.96 -6.00 -0.75
C LEU A 452 -40.16 -5.05 -0.62
N LEU A 453 -40.40 -4.58 0.58
CA LEU A 453 -41.42 -3.58 0.85
C LEU A 453 -40.93 -2.17 0.48
N PRO A 454 -41.81 -1.26 -0.02
CA PRO A 454 -41.46 0.11 -0.28
C PRO A 454 -41.06 0.79 1.02
N THR A 455 -40.15 1.74 0.98
CA THR A 455 -39.67 2.47 2.16
C THR A 455 -39.60 3.96 1.92
N ASP A 456 -40.18 4.72 2.87
CA ASP A 456 -40.04 6.18 2.98
C ASP A 456 -39.21 6.56 4.22
N ALA A 457 -38.48 5.60 4.78
CA ALA A 457 -37.69 5.78 5.99
C ALA A 457 -36.60 6.84 5.81
N SER A 458 -36.49 7.72 6.80
CA SER A 458 -35.38 8.65 6.91
C SER A 458 -34.10 7.93 7.32
N PHE A 459 -32.96 8.58 7.11
CA PHE A 459 -31.66 8.03 7.53
C PHE A 459 -31.61 7.75 9.05
N SER A 460 -32.20 8.61 9.88
CA SER A 460 -32.27 8.41 11.34
C SER A 460 -33.06 7.15 11.72
N GLN A 461 -34.18 6.92 11.05
CA GLN A 461 -34.99 5.72 11.25
C GLN A 461 -34.23 4.46 10.80
N LEU A 462 -33.49 4.52 9.68
CA LEU A 462 -32.64 3.42 9.25
C LEU A 462 -31.52 3.12 10.25
N VAL A 463 -30.87 4.15 10.82
CA VAL A 463 -29.86 3.98 11.87
C VAL A 463 -30.47 3.35 13.11
N HIS A 464 -31.63 3.80 13.54
CA HIS A 464 -32.34 3.21 14.68
C HIS A 464 -32.69 1.74 14.39
N ALA A 465 -33.27 1.45 13.22
CA ALA A 465 -33.60 0.08 12.82
C ALA A 465 -32.36 -0.85 12.74
N ALA A 466 -31.23 -0.34 12.26
CA ALA A 466 -29.99 -1.09 12.15
C ALA A 466 -29.30 -1.37 13.50
N THR A 467 -29.60 -0.57 14.54
CA THR A 467 -28.93 -0.65 15.85
C THR A 467 -29.82 -1.15 16.97
N THR A 468 -31.13 -1.27 16.74
CA THR A 468 -32.06 -1.80 17.75
C THR A 468 -31.81 -3.30 18.00
N SER A 469 -32.04 -3.74 19.22
CA SER A 469 -32.07 -5.16 19.59
C SER A 469 -33.50 -5.64 19.92
N TRP A 470 -34.49 -4.93 19.42
CA TRP A 470 -35.91 -5.21 19.68
C TRP A 470 -36.69 -5.25 18.37
N ALA A 471 -37.33 -6.37 18.08
CA ALA A 471 -38.20 -6.50 16.92
C ALA A 471 -39.65 -6.38 17.40
N TYR A 472 -40.38 -5.39 16.83
CA TYR A 472 -41.77 -5.20 17.08
C TYR A 472 -42.58 -6.16 16.22
N THR A 473 -43.34 -6.99 16.85
CA THR A 473 -44.35 -7.91 16.25
C THR A 473 -45.76 -7.41 16.58
N ALA A 474 -46.79 -8.15 16.17
CA ALA A 474 -48.16 -7.86 16.59
C ALA A 474 -48.26 -8.02 18.11
N GLY A 475 -48.03 -6.96 18.86
CA GLY A 475 -48.00 -6.94 20.32
C GLY A 475 -46.85 -6.10 20.88
N THR A 476 -46.28 -6.55 22.02
CA THR A 476 -45.21 -5.81 22.73
C THR A 476 -43.83 -5.96 22.09
N GLY A 477 -43.68 -6.86 21.10
CA GLY A 477 -42.38 -7.17 20.45
C GLY A 477 -41.56 -8.19 21.25
N ILE A 478 -40.44 -8.58 20.65
CA ILE A 478 -39.50 -9.54 21.20
C ILE A 478 -38.05 -9.02 21.12
N SER A 479 -37.19 -9.50 22.02
CA SER A 479 -35.78 -9.21 21.93
C SER A 479 -35.17 -9.99 20.74
N ALA A 480 -34.83 -9.28 19.68
CA ALA A 480 -34.18 -9.83 18.52
C ALA A 480 -33.21 -8.80 17.94
N PRO A 481 -32.00 -9.20 17.50
CA PRO A 481 -31.09 -8.32 16.82
C PRO A 481 -31.67 -7.94 15.46
N SER A 482 -31.36 -6.71 15.02
CA SER A 482 -31.66 -6.23 13.67
C SER A 482 -30.96 -7.09 12.60
N ALA A 483 -31.52 -7.12 11.39
CA ALA A 483 -30.85 -7.75 10.26
C ALA A 483 -29.51 -7.05 9.97
N PRO A 484 -28.37 -7.74 9.99
CA PRO A 484 -27.06 -7.10 9.81
C PRO A 484 -26.91 -6.39 8.46
N TRP A 485 -27.70 -6.76 7.45
CA TRP A 485 -27.72 -6.11 6.14
C TRP A 485 -28.13 -4.62 6.21
N LEU A 486 -28.92 -4.22 7.19
CA LEU A 486 -29.28 -2.80 7.38
C LEU A 486 -28.04 -1.93 7.62
N LEU A 487 -26.97 -2.45 8.20
CA LEU A 487 -25.70 -1.75 8.32
C LEU A 487 -25.07 -1.48 6.95
N VAL A 488 -25.19 -2.41 6.00
CA VAL A 488 -24.72 -2.24 4.62
C VAL A 488 -25.56 -1.15 3.93
N LEU A 489 -26.89 -1.22 4.07
CA LEU A 489 -27.79 -0.22 3.51
C LEU A 489 -27.53 1.18 4.10
N MET A 490 -27.23 1.26 5.41
CA MET A 490 -26.83 2.50 6.07
C MET A 490 -25.59 3.11 5.42
N VAL A 491 -24.56 2.31 5.13
CA VAL A 491 -23.35 2.77 4.45
C VAL A 491 -23.67 3.26 3.03
N VAL A 492 -24.52 2.54 2.27
CA VAL A 492 -24.93 2.97 0.92
C VAL A 492 -25.75 4.25 0.99
N SER A 493 -26.63 4.40 2.00
CA SER A 493 -27.45 5.60 2.18
C SER A 493 -26.65 6.87 2.45
N VAL A 494 -25.45 6.78 3.02
CA VAL A 494 -24.55 7.93 3.15
C VAL A 494 -24.18 8.49 1.77
N PHE A 495 -23.99 7.64 0.77
CA PHE A 495 -23.65 8.08 -0.60
C PHE A 495 -24.84 8.63 -1.38
N THR A 496 -26.07 8.35 -0.92
CA THR A 496 -27.31 8.92 -1.48
C THR A 496 -27.86 10.07 -0.63
N ALA A 497 -26.99 10.75 0.13
CA ALA A 497 -27.33 11.88 1.00
C ALA A 497 -28.44 11.56 2.02
N GLY A 498 -28.53 10.33 2.48
CA GLY A 498 -29.51 9.88 3.47
C GLY A 498 -30.85 9.41 2.89
N HIS A 499 -31.03 9.38 1.57
CA HIS A 499 -32.26 8.88 0.93
C HIS A 499 -32.23 7.36 0.83
N VAL A 500 -32.95 6.68 1.72
CA VAL A 500 -32.94 5.20 1.84
C VAL A 500 -33.56 4.53 0.61
N ALA A 501 -34.70 5.02 0.11
CA ALA A 501 -35.31 4.49 -1.12
C ALA A 501 -34.37 4.55 -2.33
N THR A 502 -33.68 5.68 -2.49
CA THR A 502 -32.65 5.83 -3.53
C THR A 502 -31.47 4.89 -3.31
N ALA A 503 -31.07 4.62 -2.06
CA ALA A 503 -29.99 3.67 -1.74
C ALA A 503 -30.36 2.25 -2.17
N VAL A 504 -31.60 1.82 -1.94
CA VAL A 504 -32.12 0.52 -2.40
C VAL A 504 -32.09 0.44 -3.94
N ALA A 505 -32.53 1.51 -4.61
CA ALA A 505 -32.49 1.56 -6.09
C ALA A 505 -31.04 1.53 -6.63
N VAL A 506 -30.12 2.19 -5.95
CA VAL A 506 -28.67 2.14 -6.28
C VAL A 506 -28.14 0.71 -6.15
N VAL A 507 -28.48 -0.02 -5.07
CA VAL A 507 -28.11 -1.44 -4.93
C VAL A 507 -28.70 -2.24 -6.07
N PHE A 508 -29.98 -2.08 -6.41
CA PHE A 508 -30.65 -2.81 -7.47
C PHE A 508 -29.98 -2.63 -8.83
N PHE A 509 -29.80 -1.40 -9.30
CA PHE A 509 -29.26 -1.15 -10.65
C PHE A 509 -27.75 -1.30 -10.75
N LEU A 510 -26.97 -0.91 -9.71
CA LEU A 510 -25.50 -1.01 -9.78
C LEU A 510 -24.98 -2.40 -9.43
N SER A 511 -25.78 -3.30 -8.86
CA SER A 511 -25.36 -4.67 -8.59
C SER A 511 -24.91 -5.40 -9.87
N ALA A 512 -25.60 -5.23 -11.00
CA ALA A 512 -25.30 -5.90 -12.26
C ALA A 512 -23.85 -5.62 -12.76
N PRO A 513 -23.44 -4.36 -12.99
CA PRO A 513 -22.07 -4.08 -13.41
C PRO A 513 -21.05 -4.46 -12.33
N LEU A 514 -21.37 -4.34 -11.05
CA LEU A 514 -20.48 -4.71 -9.96
C LEU A 514 -20.29 -6.23 -9.85
N MET A 515 -21.33 -7.05 -10.07
CA MET A 515 -21.24 -8.52 -10.13
C MET A 515 -20.28 -8.96 -11.23
N VAL A 516 -20.39 -8.37 -12.42
CA VAL A 516 -19.51 -8.67 -13.56
C VAL A 516 -18.07 -8.30 -13.23
N LEU A 517 -17.81 -7.10 -12.70
CA LEU A 517 -16.46 -6.65 -12.33
C LEU A 517 -15.85 -7.49 -11.20
N SER A 518 -16.65 -7.86 -10.23
CA SER A 518 -16.26 -8.71 -9.10
C SER A 518 -15.80 -10.10 -9.57
N PHE A 519 -16.62 -10.78 -10.38
CA PHE A 519 -16.24 -12.09 -10.91
C PHE A 519 -15.09 -12.01 -11.93
N TRP A 520 -15.04 -10.95 -12.75
CA TRP A 520 -13.92 -10.70 -13.64
C TRP A 520 -12.60 -10.55 -12.86
N ALA A 521 -12.61 -9.92 -11.68
CA ALA A 521 -11.45 -9.83 -10.78
C ALA A 521 -11.05 -11.21 -10.25
N LEU A 522 -12.02 -12.06 -9.86
CA LEU A 522 -11.77 -13.43 -9.42
C LEU A 522 -11.24 -14.29 -10.57
N ALA A 523 -11.84 -14.23 -11.74
CA ALA A 523 -11.38 -14.94 -12.93
C ALA A 523 -9.93 -14.58 -13.29
N GLY A 524 -9.52 -13.34 -13.01
CA GLY A 524 -8.15 -12.87 -13.20
C GLY A 524 -7.10 -13.55 -12.30
N ILE A 525 -7.51 -14.19 -11.23
CA ILE A 525 -6.63 -15.03 -10.40
C ILE A 525 -6.26 -16.32 -11.15
N PHE A 526 -7.19 -16.88 -11.93
CA PHE A 526 -7.09 -18.21 -12.52
C PHE A 526 -6.63 -18.19 -13.99
N THR A 527 -7.02 -17.17 -14.78
CA THR A 527 -6.73 -17.10 -16.21
C THR A 527 -6.12 -15.77 -16.65
N ARG A 528 -5.29 -15.85 -17.72
CA ARG A 528 -4.74 -14.67 -18.43
C ARG A 528 -5.57 -14.29 -19.67
N SER A 529 -6.53 -15.10 -20.07
CA SER A 529 -7.37 -14.83 -21.24
C SER A 529 -8.44 -13.80 -20.91
N ASP A 530 -8.36 -12.63 -21.54
CA ASP A 530 -9.31 -11.55 -21.32
C ASP A 530 -10.74 -11.93 -21.76
N THR A 531 -10.88 -12.69 -22.86
CA THR A 531 -12.18 -13.17 -23.35
C THR A 531 -12.84 -14.15 -22.38
N VAL A 532 -12.09 -15.13 -21.86
CA VAL A 532 -12.61 -16.08 -20.87
C VAL A 532 -13.05 -15.34 -19.60
N ARG A 533 -12.27 -14.36 -19.14
CA ARG A 533 -12.64 -13.56 -17.96
C ARG A 533 -13.96 -12.83 -18.14
N CYS A 534 -14.18 -12.20 -19.30
CA CYS A 534 -15.41 -11.47 -19.59
C CYS A 534 -16.62 -12.39 -19.75
N VAL A 535 -16.48 -13.51 -20.50
CA VAL A 535 -17.58 -14.44 -20.72
C VAL A 535 -18.01 -15.12 -19.41
N ILE A 536 -17.08 -15.55 -18.57
CA ILE A 536 -17.41 -16.17 -17.28
C ILE A 536 -17.96 -15.13 -16.28
N ALA A 537 -17.51 -13.88 -16.33
CA ALA A 537 -18.10 -12.82 -15.53
C ALA A 537 -19.56 -12.52 -15.94
N LEU A 538 -19.85 -12.53 -17.23
CA LEU A 538 -21.23 -12.43 -17.72
C LEU A 538 -22.05 -13.70 -17.37
N ALA A 539 -21.43 -14.90 -17.36
CA ALA A 539 -22.10 -16.11 -16.89
C ALA A 539 -22.49 -16.04 -15.40
N TRP A 540 -21.66 -15.40 -14.57
CA TRP A 540 -22.02 -15.14 -13.17
C TRP A 540 -23.25 -14.23 -13.05
N PHE A 541 -23.32 -13.18 -13.86
CA PHE A 541 -24.50 -12.32 -13.92
C PHE A 541 -25.73 -13.07 -14.46
N ALA A 542 -25.57 -13.93 -15.48
CA ALA A 542 -26.65 -14.77 -16.01
C ALA A 542 -27.19 -15.76 -14.97
N ILE A 543 -26.34 -16.28 -14.07
CA ILE A 543 -26.79 -17.09 -12.94
C ILE A 543 -27.67 -16.27 -12.01
N ALA A 544 -27.33 -14.99 -11.72
CA ALA A 544 -28.18 -14.12 -10.89
C ALA A 544 -29.58 -13.94 -11.52
N LEU A 545 -29.65 -13.78 -12.84
CA LEU A 545 -30.91 -13.72 -13.57
C LEU A 545 -31.70 -15.04 -13.43
N SER A 546 -31.03 -16.17 -13.68
CA SER A 546 -31.66 -17.51 -13.61
C SER A 546 -32.11 -17.91 -12.20
N MET A 547 -31.55 -17.28 -11.17
CA MET A 547 -31.93 -17.45 -9.75
C MET A 547 -33.03 -16.49 -9.30
N ASN A 548 -33.67 -15.78 -10.20
CA ASN A 548 -34.74 -14.81 -9.96
C ASN A 548 -34.34 -13.65 -9.02
N VAL A 549 -33.04 -13.39 -8.83
CA VAL A 549 -32.54 -12.35 -7.91
C VAL A 549 -33.03 -10.95 -8.30
N TYR A 550 -33.21 -10.69 -9.61
CA TYR A 550 -33.74 -9.42 -10.11
C TYR A 550 -35.27 -9.38 -10.19
N SER A 551 -35.92 -10.50 -10.56
CA SER A 551 -37.37 -10.57 -10.64
C SER A 551 -38.08 -10.44 -9.30
N ASP A 552 -37.39 -10.84 -8.24
CA ASP A 552 -37.87 -10.74 -6.86
C ASP A 552 -37.33 -9.51 -6.12
N ALA A 553 -36.42 -8.74 -6.76
CA ALA A 553 -35.67 -7.63 -6.15
C ALA A 553 -34.97 -8.01 -4.83
N ASP A 554 -34.36 -9.23 -4.80
CA ASP A 554 -33.64 -9.70 -3.61
C ASP A 554 -32.29 -8.97 -3.45
N VAL A 555 -32.36 -7.83 -2.74
CA VAL A 555 -31.22 -6.94 -2.54
C VAL A 555 -30.14 -7.55 -1.64
N THR A 556 -30.51 -8.54 -0.80
CA THR A 556 -29.55 -9.26 0.03
C THR A 556 -28.70 -10.18 -0.83
N MET A 557 -29.33 -10.97 -1.70
CA MET A 557 -28.62 -11.81 -2.68
C MET A 557 -27.83 -11.00 -3.70
N MET A 558 -28.35 -9.83 -4.15
CA MET A 558 -27.56 -8.92 -4.99
C MET A 558 -26.26 -8.53 -4.30
N THR A 559 -26.31 -8.18 -3.01
CA THR A 559 -25.15 -7.84 -2.20
C THR A 559 -24.16 -9.01 -2.11
N VAL A 560 -24.64 -10.23 -1.86
CA VAL A 560 -23.81 -11.44 -1.85
C VAL A 560 -23.10 -11.63 -3.18
N MET A 561 -23.84 -11.60 -4.30
CA MET A 561 -23.28 -11.86 -5.61
C MET A 561 -22.30 -10.81 -6.09
N VAL A 562 -22.38 -9.57 -5.58
CA VAL A 562 -21.41 -8.51 -5.82
C VAL A 562 -20.12 -8.75 -5.04
N PHE A 563 -20.21 -8.99 -3.74
CA PHE A 563 -19.02 -8.95 -2.87
C PHE A 563 -18.32 -10.31 -2.73
N LEU A 564 -19.03 -11.42 -2.89
CA LEU A 564 -18.50 -12.76 -2.70
C LEU A 564 -17.31 -13.08 -3.63
N PRO A 565 -17.38 -12.90 -4.97
CA PRO A 565 -16.24 -13.16 -5.84
C PRO A 565 -15.06 -12.22 -5.58
N ALA A 566 -15.31 -10.94 -5.26
CA ALA A 566 -14.27 -9.98 -4.92
C ALA A 566 -13.53 -10.40 -3.64
N ALA A 567 -14.25 -10.84 -2.62
CA ALA A 567 -13.69 -11.31 -1.35
C ALA A 567 -12.72 -12.48 -1.57
N PHE A 568 -13.10 -13.47 -2.38
CA PHE A 568 -12.21 -14.58 -2.73
C PHE A 568 -11.05 -14.15 -3.62
N ALA A 569 -11.25 -13.23 -4.57
CA ALA A 569 -10.16 -12.68 -5.37
C ALA A 569 -9.07 -12.04 -4.49
N PHE A 570 -9.47 -11.24 -3.51
CA PHE A 570 -8.54 -10.64 -2.55
C PHE A 570 -7.94 -11.67 -1.59
N SER A 571 -8.67 -12.71 -1.19
CA SER A 571 -8.15 -13.80 -0.33
C SER A 571 -7.02 -14.56 -1.02
N PHE A 572 -7.13 -14.88 -2.30
CA PHE A 572 -6.06 -15.52 -3.06
C PHE A 572 -4.84 -14.62 -3.23
N ARG A 573 -5.05 -13.31 -3.42
CA ARG A 573 -3.95 -12.33 -3.45
C ARG A 573 -3.27 -12.18 -2.10
N ALA A 574 -4.02 -12.29 -1.00
CA ALA A 574 -3.49 -12.19 0.35
C ALA A 574 -2.40 -13.24 0.63
N VAL A 575 -2.55 -14.45 0.10
CA VAL A 575 -1.60 -15.56 0.28
C VAL A 575 -0.64 -15.76 -0.90
N GLY A 576 -0.66 -14.85 -1.88
CA GLY A 576 0.21 -14.95 -3.06
C GLY A 576 -0.17 -16.06 -4.04
N MET A 577 -1.41 -16.57 -4.01
CA MET A 577 -1.89 -17.62 -4.90
C MET A 577 -2.62 -17.03 -6.12
N TYR A 578 -1.94 -16.20 -6.90
CA TYR A 578 -2.49 -15.61 -8.11
C TYR A 578 -1.47 -15.66 -9.25
N ARG A 579 -1.94 -15.52 -10.48
CA ARG A 579 -1.09 -15.52 -11.67
C ARG A 579 -0.60 -14.12 -11.98
N THR A 580 0.71 -13.98 -12.11
CA THR A 580 1.35 -12.78 -12.65
C THR A 580 1.61 -12.95 -14.16
N GLU A 581 1.72 -11.85 -14.87
CA GLU A 581 1.97 -11.86 -16.32
C GLU A 581 3.43 -12.09 -16.69
N ASP A 582 4.32 -11.78 -15.76
CA ASP A 582 5.77 -11.82 -15.93
C ASP A 582 6.44 -12.84 -15.02
N LEU A 583 7.73 -13.05 -15.21
CA LEU A 583 8.61 -13.92 -14.42
C LEU A 583 8.67 -13.58 -12.92
N VAL A 584 7.78 -12.69 -12.44
CA VAL A 584 7.69 -12.26 -11.05
C VAL A 584 6.92 -13.29 -10.24
N ASN A 585 7.49 -13.74 -9.15
CA ASN A 585 6.80 -14.58 -8.20
C ASN A 585 5.67 -13.79 -7.52
N PRO A 586 4.46 -14.35 -7.44
CA PRO A 586 3.35 -13.71 -6.74
C PRO A 586 3.70 -13.52 -5.26
N GLN A 587 3.55 -12.29 -4.78
CA GLN A 587 3.82 -11.94 -3.38
C GLN A 587 2.53 -11.91 -2.57
N ALA A 588 2.60 -12.34 -1.31
CA ALA A 588 1.51 -12.21 -0.37
C ALA A 588 1.29 -10.73 -0.01
N SER A 589 0.03 -10.32 0.14
CA SER A 589 -0.34 -8.93 0.42
C SER A 589 -1.32 -8.84 1.58
N VAL A 590 -0.92 -8.16 2.64
CA VAL A 590 -1.81 -7.90 3.79
C VAL A 590 -2.89 -6.87 3.45
N GLN A 591 -2.62 -5.95 2.50
CA GLN A 591 -3.66 -5.05 1.98
C GLN A 591 -4.77 -5.86 1.31
N ALA A 592 -4.42 -6.87 0.53
CA ALA A 592 -5.40 -7.77 -0.06
C ALA A 592 -6.18 -8.55 1.03
N ALA A 593 -5.53 -8.97 2.12
CA ALA A 593 -6.22 -9.61 3.24
C ALA A 593 -7.24 -8.68 3.91
N ALA A 594 -6.89 -7.42 4.13
CA ALA A 594 -7.80 -6.42 4.68
C ALA A 594 -9.00 -6.16 3.74
N LEU A 595 -8.75 -6.05 2.43
CA LEU A 595 -9.82 -5.89 1.43
C LEU A 595 -10.71 -7.14 1.35
N ALA A 596 -10.15 -8.36 1.47
CA ALA A 596 -10.92 -9.59 1.56
C ALA A 596 -11.85 -9.57 2.78
N ALA A 597 -11.33 -9.22 3.96
CA ALA A 597 -12.10 -9.12 5.19
C ALA A 597 -13.23 -8.08 5.07
N LEU A 598 -12.95 -6.90 4.49
CA LEU A 598 -13.96 -5.87 4.25
C LEU A 598 -15.04 -6.33 3.25
N CYS A 599 -14.68 -7.10 2.21
CA CYS A 599 -15.65 -7.63 1.26
C CYS A 599 -16.50 -8.78 1.85
N PHE A 600 -15.99 -9.56 2.82
CA PHE A 600 -16.79 -10.59 3.47
C PHE A 600 -17.82 -10.02 4.46
N ILE A 601 -17.63 -8.80 4.99
CA ILE A 601 -18.61 -8.17 5.87
C ILE A 601 -19.99 -8.06 5.20
N PRO A 602 -20.16 -7.40 4.02
CA PRO A 602 -21.46 -7.31 3.38
C PRO A 602 -22.02 -8.67 2.94
N VAL A 603 -21.18 -9.66 2.60
CA VAL A 603 -21.62 -11.01 2.23
C VAL A 603 -22.33 -11.69 3.40
N VAL A 604 -21.68 -11.70 4.58
CA VAL A 604 -22.21 -12.39 5.76
C VAL A 604 -23.30 -11.53 6.46
N ALA A 605 -23.22 -10.20 6.33
CA ALA A 605 -24.28 -9.31 6.83
C ALA A 605 -25.58 -9.48 6.04
N ALA A 606 -25.48 -9.69 4.71
CA ALA A 606 -26.65 -9.95 3.86
C ALA A 606 -27.24 -11.33 4.13
N GLU A 607 -26.40 -12.35 4.24
CA GLU A 607 -26.81 -13.75 4.41
C GLU A 607 -25.96 -14.42 5.50
N PRO A 608 -26.38 -14.37 6.78
CA PRO A 608 -25.62 -14.91 7.92
C PRO A 608 -25.24 -16.39 7.79
N GLN A 609 -26.07 -17.21 7.11
CA GLN A 609 -25.79 -18.61 6.86
C GLN A 609 -24.48 -18.84 6.10
N LEU A 610 -24.03 -17.87 5.29
CA LEU A 610 -22.75 -17.97 4.55
C LEU A 610 -21.52 -17.94 5.46
N LEU A 611 -21.65 -17.60 6.73
CA LEU A 611 -20.56 -17.73 7.69
C LEU A 611 -20.13 -19.20 7.84
N LEU A 612 -21.05 -20.16 7.76
CA LEU A 612 -20.77 -21.59 7.88
C LEU A 612 -19.84 -22.12 6.76
N PRO A 613 -20.21 -22.00 5.47
CA PRO A 613 -19.35 -22.46 4.38
C PRO A 613 -18.06 -21.65 4.28
N LEU A 614 -18.07 -20.38 4.68
CA LEU A 614 -16.88 -19.52 4.72
C LEU A 614 -15.87 -20.04 5.75
N MET A 615 -16.30 -20.28 6.99
CA MET A 615 -15.42 -20.79 8.05
C MET A 615 -14.88 -22.18 7.70
N LEU A 616 -15.71 -23.08 7.17
CA LEU A 616 -15.31 -24.41 6.72
C LEU A 616 -14.26 -24.34 5.60
N SER A 617 -14.53 -23.50 4.60
CA SER A 617 -13.60 -23.31 3.46
C SER A 617 -12.24 -22.78 3.93
N PHE A 618 -12.20 -21.76 4.80
CA PHE A 618 -10.94 -21.20 5.31
C PHE A 618 -10.19 -22.17 6.22
N LEU A 619 -10.89 -22.99 7.01
CA LEU A 619 -10.28 -24.03 7.82
C LEU A 619 -9.54 -25.07 6.96
N VAL A 620 -10.17 -25.51 5.85
CA VAL A 620 -9.53 -26.44 4.90
C VAL A 620 -8.40 -25.73 4.14
N PHE A 621 -8.55 -24.44 3.81
CA PHE A 621 -7.49 -23.65 3.16
C PHE A 621 -6.22 -23.54 4.01
N LEU A 622 -6.32 -23.51 5.35
CA LEU A 622 -5.17 -23.56 6.25
C LEU A 622 -4.31 -24.82 6.05
N MET A 623 -4.94 -25.93 5.67
CA MET A 623 -4.22 -27.20 5.39
C MET A 623 -3.57 -27.18 4.00
N LEU A 624 -4.21 -26.54 3.02
CA LEU A 624 -3.75 -26.53 1.62
C LEU A 624 -2.68 -25.46 1.34
N VAL A 625 -2.63 -24.39 2.14
CA VAL A 625 -1.67 -23.27 1.99
C VAL A 625 -0.46 -23.49 2.88
N ARG A 626 0.76 -23.33 2.30
CA ARG A 626 2.04 -23.56 3.03
C ARG A 626 2.50 -22.37 3.87
N SER A 627 2.24 -21.14 3.41
CA SER A 627 2.69 -19.90 4.03
C SER A 627 1.51 -18.96 4.30
N HIS A 628 1.69 -18.00 5.21
CA HIS A 628 0.67 -16.97 5.55
C HIS A 628 -0.66 -17.52 6.07
N ARG A 629 -0.62 -18.63 6.84
CA ARG A 629 -1.79 -19.29 7.42
C ARG A 629 -2.55 -18.38 8.39
N THR A 630 -1.83 -17.62 9.21
CA THR A 630 -2.40 -16.66 10.15
C THR A 630 -3.23 -15.58 9.46
N THR A 631 -2.78 -15.12 8.29
CA THR A 631 -3.52 -14.13 7.48
C THR A 631 -4.88 -14.69 7.04
N LEU A 632 -4.93 -15.98 6.61
CA LEU A 632 -6.19 -16.62 6.24
C LEU A 632 -7.15 -16.76 7.43
N LEU A 633 -6.63 -17.10 8.61
CA LEU A 633 -7.44 -17.24 9.83
C LEU A 633 -8.12 -15.92 10.22
N LEU A 634 -7.44 -14.78 10.00
CA LEU A 634 -7.93 -13.46 10.37
C LEU A 634 -8.97 -12.89 9.39
N ILE A 635 -9.02 -13.33 8.14
CA ILE A 635 -9.91 -12.78 7.11
C ILE A 635 -11.40 -12.90 7.47
N PRO A 636 -11.93 -14.03 7.92
CA PRO A 636 -13.37 -14.14 8.23
C PRO A 636 -13.79 -13.50 9.56
N LEU A 637 -12.87 -13.14 10.46
CA LEU A 637 -13.20 -12.62 11.79
C LEU A 637 -14.02 -11.32 11.77
N PRO A 638 -13.72 -10.28 10.94
CA PRO A 638 -14.56 -9.08 10.90
C PRO A 638 -15.98 -9.36 10.44
N ALA A 639 -16.19 -10.29 9.51
CA ALA A 639 -17.53 -10.69 9.07
C ALA A 639 -18.28 -11.42 10.21
N ALA A 640 -17.61 -12.32 10.94
CA ALA A 640 -18.19 -12.97 12.12
C ALA A 640 -18.53 -11.95 13.22
N SER A 641 -17.72 -10.90 13.42
CA SER A 641 -17.97 -9.87 14.44
C SER A 641 -19.21 -9.02 14.12
N VAL A 642 -19.48 -8.73 12.86
CA VAL A 642 -20.71 -8.00 12.45
C VAL A 642 -21.96 -8.85 12.70
N CYS A 643 -21.88 -10.16 12.54
CA CYS A 643 -22.97 -11.08 12.87
C CYS A 643 -23.03 -11.50 14.35
N ALA A 644 -22.11 -11.02 15.19
CA ALA A 644 -22.05 -11.41 16.61
C ALA A 644 -23.38 -11.21 17.37
N PRO A 645 -24.13 -10.12 17.20
CA PRO A 645 -25.43 -9.96 17.85
C PRO A 645 -26.41 -11.09 17.47
N THR A 646 -26.51 -11.43 16.18
CA THR A 646 -27.34 -12.53 15.69
C THR A 646 -26.86 -13.89 16.26
N LEU A 647 -25.55 -14.16 16.24
CA LEU A 647 -24.97 -15.40 16.76
C LEU A 647 -25.18 -15.55 18.26
N VAL A 648 -25.01 -14.49 19.04
CA VAL A 648 -25.26 -14.50 20.50
C VAL A 648 -26.73 -14.76 20.78
N ASN A 649 -27.64 -14.11 20.01
CA ASN A 649 -29.08 -14.33 20.15
C ASN A 649 -29.48 -15.77 19.84
N THR A 650 -28.91 -16.36 18.78
CA THR A 650 -29.18 -17.76 18.40
C THR A 650 -28.71 -18.75 19.46
N VAL A 651 -27.59 -18.49 20.12
CA VAL A 651 -27.10 -19.34 21.21
C VAL A 651 -27.90 -19.13 22.48
N ARG A 652 -28.17 -17.86 22.85
CA ARG A 652 -28.88 -17.51 24.09
C ARG A 652 -30.30 -18.05 24.14
N PHE A 653 -30.98 -18.02 23.00
CA PHE A 653 -32.40 -18.44 22.90
C PHE A 653 -32.57 -19.69 22.01
N ALA A 654 -31.55 -20.55 21.95
CA ALA A 654 -31.57 -21.77 21.13
C ALA A 654 -32.78 -22.66 21.39
N GLY A 655 -33.19 -22.79 22.66
CA GLY A 655 -34.41 -23.53 23.08
C GLY A 655 -35.71 -22.96 22.52
N ALA A 656 -35.76 -21.65 22.20
CA ALA A 656 -36.89 -21.01 21.56
C ALA A 656 -36.86 -21.06 20.04
N GLY A 657 -35.84 -21.74 19.44
CA GLY A 657 -35.71 -21.90 17.99
C GLY A 657 -35.07 -20.71 17.24
N THR A 658 -34.54 -19.70 17.94
CA THR A 658 -33.95 -18.49 17.33
C THR A 658 -32.74 -18.77 16.42
N TRP A 659 -32.08 -19.91 16.56
CA TRP A 659 -30.99 -20.35 15.69
C TRP A 659 -31.41 -20.46 14.20
N ARG A 660 -32.72 -20.61 13.94
CA ARG A 660 -33.29 -20.66 12.59
C ARG A 660 -33.14 -19.33 11.87
N GLN A 661 -32.98 -18.21 12.57
CA GLN A 661 -32.70 -16.87 11.99
C GLN A 661 -31.43 -16.83 11.15
N ILE A 662 -30.52 -17.78 11.33
CA ILE A 662 -29.32 -17.88 10.46
C ILE A 662 -29.73 -18.26 9.04
N PHE A 663 -30.80 -19.04 8.84
CA PHE A 663 -31.21 -19.61 7.56
C PHE A 663 -32.33 -18.84 6.85
N GLY A 664 -32.90 -17.82 7.49
CA GLY A 664 -33.96 -16.99 6.95
C GLY A 664 -34.52 -16.01 7.98
N SER A 665 -35.34 -15.10 7.51
CA SER A 665 -36.03 -14.14 8.39
C SER A 665 -37.11 -14.86 9.21
N VAL A 666 -36.90 -15.00 10.50
CA VAL A 666 -37.83 -15.62 11.44
C VAL A 666 -38.36 -14.53 12.35
N ILE A 667 -39.60 -14.11 12.13
CA ILE A 667 -40.27 -13.08 12.94
C ILE A 667 -40.84 -13.72 14.25
N LEU A 668 -41.41 -14.91 14.12
CA LEU A 668 -42.01 -15.66 15.24
C LEU A 668 -41.38 -17.06 15.34
N PRO A 669 -40.29 -17.24 16.11
CA PRO A 669 -39.60 -18.53 16.21
C PRO A 669 -40.53 -19.68 16.69
N SER A 670 -41.54 -19.36 17.48
CA SER A 670 -42.55 -20.34 17.97
C SER A 670 -43.39 -20.95 16.84
N SER A 671 -43.65 -20.23 15.75
CA SER A 671 -44.43 -20.77 14.63
C SER A 671 -43.74 -21.91 13.90
N ALA A 672 -42.41 -21.99 13.98
CA ALA A 672 -41.59 -23.05 13.34
C ALA A 672 -41.53 -24.34 14.18
N HIS A 673 -42.05 -24.39 15.41
CA HIS A 673 -41.97 -25.58 16.27
C HIS A 673 -42.85 -26.73 15.80
N ASP A 674 -43.96 -26.40 15.18
CA ASP A 674 -44.95 -27.40 14.71
C ASP A 674 -44.60 -27.97 13.32
N GLY A 675 -43.58 -27.41 12.67
CA GLY A 675 -43.12 -27.87 11.34
C GLY A 675 -42.24 -29.10 11.46
N HIS A 676 -42.44 -30.07 10.56
CA HIS A 676 -41.56 -31.22 10.43
C HIS A 676 -40.36 -30.88 9.55
N PRO A 677 -39.13 -31.41 9.85
CA PRO A 677 -37.98 -31.21 9.02
C PRO A 677 -38.26 -31.65 7.57
N MET A 678 -37.93 -30.81 6.59
CA MET A 678 -38.11 -31.14 5.18
C MET A 678 -36.98 -32.03 4.71
N ILE A 679 -37.32 -33.11 3.98
CA ILE A 679 -36.31 -33.93 3.32
C ILE A 679 -36.02 -33.24 1.97
N ALA A 680 -34.84 -32.63 1.86
CA ALA A 680 -34.44 -31.97 0.63
C ALA A 680 -33.55 -32.86 -0.21
N ASN A 681 -33.95 -33.05 -1.46
CA ASN A 681 -33.16 -33.72 -2.47
C ASN A 681 -32.36 -32.68 -3.31
N LEU A 682 -31.35 -33.12 -4.02
CA LEU A 682 -30.57 -32.24 -4.92
C LEU A 682 -31.48 -31.64 -6.00
N SER A 683 -32.47 -32.40 -6.53
CA SER A 683 -33.46 -31.89 -7.49
C SER A 683 -34.27 -30.72 -6.90
N ASP A 684 -34.67 -30.81 -5.64
CA ASP A 684 -35.48 -29.79 -4.98
C ASP A 684 -34.67 -28.49 -4.80
N ILE A 685 -33.38 -28.61 -4.47
CA ILE A 685 -32.49 -27.44 -4.38
C ILE A 685 -32.36 -26.76 -5.75
N VAL A 686 -32.15 -27.53 -6.80
CA VAL A 686 -32.01 -27.00 -8.17
C VAL A 686 -33.32 -26.35 -8.61
N SER A 687 -34.48 -26.98 -8.34
CA SER A 687 -35.77 -26.41 -8.74
C SER A 687 -36.11 -25.13 -8.00
N ARG A 688 -35.81 -25.06 -6.71
CA ARG A 688 -36.01 -23.85 -5.89
C ARG A 688 -35.04 -22.72 -6.25
N ALA A 689 -33.76 -23.07 -6.54
CA ALA A 689 -32.74 -22.09 -6.85
C ALA A 689 -32.93 -21.45 -8.25
N PHE A 690 -33.42 -22.19 -9.22
CA PHE A 690 -33.47 -21.73 -10.61
C PHE A 690 -34.91 -21.58 -11.16
N GLY A 691 -35.94 -21.61 -10.31
CA GLY A 691 -37.35 -21.40 -10.70
C GLY A 691 -37.86 -22.38 -11.75
N VAL A 692 -37.19 -23.52 -11.96
CA VAL A 692 -37.42 -24.47 -13.05
C VAL A 692 -38.78 -25.14 -12.95
N ALA A 693 -39.42 -25.10 -11.79
CA ALA A 693 -40.76 -25.68 -11.59
C ALA A 693 -41.87 -24.91 -12.33
N VAL A 694 -41.65 -23.62 -12.67
CA VAL A 694 -42.64 -22.73 -13.28
C VAL A 694 -42.51 -22.73 -14.83
N SER A 695 -41.33 -23.10 -15.36
CA SER A 695 -41.04 -23.13 -16.79
C SER A 695 -41.33 -24.51 -17.36
N GLY A 696 -41.93 -24.58 -18.55
CA GLY A 696 -42.32 -25.85 -19.20
C GLY A 696 -41.16 -26.88 -19.30
N GLU A 697 -41.51 -28.15 -19.46
CA GLU A 697 -40.58 -29.30 -19.41
C GLU A 697 -39.28 -29.15 -20.22
N ILE A 698 -39.33 -28.50 -21.40
CA ILE A 698 -38.16 -28.32 -22.26
C ILE A 698 -37.10 -27.49 -21.57
N TRP A 699 -37.47 -26.41 -20.87
CA TRP A 699 -36.55 -25.53 -20.18
C TRP A 699 -35.91 -26.19 -18.96
N GLN A 700 -36.61 -27.10 -18.30
CA GLN A 700 -36.05 -27.91 -17.19
C GLN A 700 -34.90 -28.80 -17.70
N TYR A 701 -35.06 -29.46 -18.86
CA TYR A 701 -33.99 -30.26 -19.47
C TYR A 701 -32.81 -29.39 -19.92
N VAL A 702 -33.07 -28.21 -20.47
CA VAL A 702 -32.01 -27.27 -20.87
C VAL A 702 -31.22 -26.80 -19.64
N ALA A 703 -31.87 -26.39 -18.56
CA ALA A 703 -31.22 -25.96 -17.34
C ALA A 703 -30.40 -27.10 -16.68
N ALA A 704 -30.95 -28.31 -16.63
CA ALA A 704 -30.26 -29.50 -16.11
C ALA A 704 -29.03 -29.86 -16.97
N ALA A 705 -29.13 -29.77 -18.30
CA ALA A 705 -28.01 -30.04 -19.20
C ALA A 705 -26.89 -28.99 -19.03
N MET A 706 -27.25 -27.72 -18.86
CA MET A 706 -26.29 -26.65 -18.61
C MET A 706 -25.57 -26.80 -17.26
N LEU A 707 -26.31 -27.13 -16.22
CA LEU A 707 -25.73 -27.39 -14.90
C LEU A 707 -24.81 -28.61 -14.94
N ALA A 708 -25.23 -29.70 -15.59
CA ALA A 708 -24.41 -30.89 -15.78
C ALA A 708 -23.12 -30.58 -16.55
N LEU A 709 -23.19 -29.75 -17.58
CA LEU A 709 -22.00 -29.28 -18.32
C LEU A 709 -21.03 -28.49 -17.42
N ILE A 710 -21.53 -27.57 -16.61
CA ILE A 710 -20.71 -26.80 -15.66
C ILE A 710 -20.01 -27.74 -14.67
N VAL A 711 -20.74 -28.69 -14.08
CA VAL A 711 -20.19 -29.68 -13.13
C VAL A 711 -19.13 -30.57 -13.79
N LEU A 712 -19.40 -31.05 -15.00
CA LEU A 712 -18.47 -31.89 -15.76
C LEU A 712 -17.18 -31.14 -16.09
N LEU A 713 -17.28 -29.90 -16.54
CA LEU A 713 -16.13 -29.04 -16.82
C LEU A 713 -15.36 -28.71 -15.53
N ALA A 714 -16.05 -28.43 -14.44
CA ALA A 714 -15.43 -28.25 -13.16
C ALA A 714 -14.65 -29.52 -12.70
N ALA A 715 -15.22 -30.73 -12.94
CA ALA A 715 -14.54 -31.98 -12.63
C ALA A 715 -13.26 -32.17 -13.44
N VAL A 716 -13.22 -31.75 -14.71
CA VAL A 716 -12.00 -31.78 -15.53
C VAL A 716 -10.86 -30.98 -14.89
N SER A 717 -11.15 -29.92 -14.13
CA SER A 717 -10.13 -29.12 -13.45
C SER A 717 -9.30 -29.93 -12.43
N LEU A 718 -9.83 -31.00 -11.87
CA LEU A 718 -9.14 -31.87 -10.91
C LEU A 718 -8.04 -32.74 -11.56
N PHE A 719 -8.11 -32.93 -12.87
CA PHE A 719 -7.13 -33.70 -13.64
C PHE A 719 -6.01 -32.82 -14.21
N LEU A 720 -6.07 -31.50 -13.99
CA LEU A 720 -5.06 -30.56 -14.44
C LEU A 720 -3.97 -30.38 -13.39
N PRO A 721 -2.76 -30.97 -13.54
CA PRO A 721 -1.74 -31.04 -12.48
C PRO A 721 -1.25 -29.66 -12.01
N PHE A 722 -1.31 -28.65 -12.86
CA PHE A 722 -0.77 -27.30 -12.57
C PHE A 722 -1.69 -26.42 -11.73
N VAL A 723 -2.98 -26.73 -11.72
CA VAL A 723 -4.02 -25.95 -11.02
C VAL A 723 -4.58 -26.74 -9.85
N LEU A 724 -4.06 -27.94 -9.62
CA LEU A 724 -4.64 -28.94 -8.72
C LEU A 724 -4.90 -28.38 -7.29
N ARG A 725 -3.98 -27.57 -6.76
CA ARG A 725 -4.14 -27.00 -5.42
C ARG A 725 -5.27 -25.99 -5.36
N VAL A 726 -5.33 -25.08 -6.33
CA VAL A 726 -6.37 -24.02 -6.40
C VAL A 726 -7.72 -24.63 -6.81
N SER A 727 -7.71 -25.61 -7.71
CA SER A 727 -8.90 -26.36 -8.08
C SER A 727 -9.51 -27.09 -6.88
N ARG A 728 -8.69 -27.76 -6.06
CA ARG A 728 -9.15 -28.38 -4.81
C ARG A 728 -9.77 -27.38 -3.84
N MET A 729 -9.16 -26.17 -3.71
CA MET A 729 -9.72 -25.09 -2.88
C MET A 729 -11.10 -24.65 -3.40
N MET A 730 -11.27 -24.50 -4.71
CA MET A 730 -12.57 -24.12 -5.30
C MET A 730 -13.60 -25.24 -5.20
N TRP A 731 -13.19 -26.49 -5.26
CA TRP A 731 -14.09 -27.62 -4.99
C TRP A 731 -14.54 -27.67 -3.53
N VAL A 732 -13.66 -27.33 -2.57
CA VAL A 732 -14.05 -27.17 -1.15
C VAL A 732 -15.12 -26.10 -1.00
N VAL A 733 -14.96 -24.96 -1.69
CA VAL A 733 -15.97 -23.90 -1.73
C VAL A 733 -17.29 -24.43 -2.30
N ALA A 734 -17.25 -25.13 -3.43
CA ALA A 734 -18.45 -25.66 -4.06
C ALA A 734 -19.19 -26.68 -3.16
N ILE A 735 -18.44 -27.60 -2.54
CA ILE A 735 -19.01 -28.61 -1.65
C ILE A 735 -19.57 -27.97 -0.36
N ALA A 736 -18.85 -27.01 0.22
CA ALA A 736 -19.31 -26.29 1.42
C ALA A 736 -20.61 -25.51 1.16
N GLY A 737 -20.70 -24.86 -0.01
CA GLY A 737 -21.93 -24.18 -0.44
C GLY A 737 -23.10 -25.13 -0.63
N LEU A 738 -22.87 -26.26 -1.29
CA LEU A 738 -23.91 -27.27 -1.49
C LEU A 738 -24.39 -27.86 -0.17
N ALA A 739 -23.46 -28.17 0.75
CA ALA A 739 -23.80 -28.65 2.08
C ALA A 739 -24.63 -27.62 2.86
N THR A 740 -24.32 -26.33 2.72
CA THR A 740 -25.11 -25.26 3.35
C THR A 740 -26.50 -25.16 2.73
N SER A 741 -26.65 -25.30 1.40
CA SER A 741 -27.97 -25.31 0.74
C SER A 741 -28.82 -26.49 1.19
N LEU A 742 -28.23 -27.69 1.32
CA LEU A 742 -28.92 -28.88 1.83
C LEU A 742 -29.36 -28.69 3.28
N LEU A 743 -28.47 -28.10 4.12
CA LEU A 743 -28.79 -27.81 5.52
C LEU A 743 -29.93 -26.79 5.62
N SER A 744 -29.87 -25.69 4.84
CA SER A 744 -30.89 -24.65 4.83
C SER A 744 -32.24 -25.19 4.36
N ALA A 745 -32.27 -26.01 3.31
CA ALA A 745 -33.48 -26.63 2.81
C ALA A 745 -34.13 -27.64 3.80
N ALA A 746 -33.34 -28.22 4.71
CA ALA A 746 -33.83 -29.11 5.73
C ALA A 746 -34.34 -28.37 6.98
N VAL A 747 -34.04 -27.08 7.15
CA VAL A 747 -34.46 -26.29 8.30
C VAL A 747 -35.79 -25.62 8.01
N VAL A 748 -36.79 -25.86 8.87
CA VAL A 748 -38.06 -25.13 8.84
C VAL A 748 -37.85 -23.79 9.54
N VAL A 749 -38.03 -22.69 8.81
CA VAL A 749 -37.88 -21.31 9.33
C VAL A 749 -39.20 -20.70 9.72
N ALA A 750 -40.27 -21.07 9.07
CA ALA A 750 -41.65 -20.63 9.36
C ALA A 750 -42.64 -21.73 8.99
N VAL A 751 -43.90 -21.55 9.38
CA VAL A 751 -45.04 -22.37 8.96
C VAL A 751 -46.13 -21.39 8.49
N ASP A 752 -46.56 -21.57 7.24
CA ASP A 752 -47.65 -20.84 6.64
C ASP A 752 -48.90 -21.72 6.37
N ALA A 753 -49.89 -21.20 5.66
CA ALA A 753 -51.10 -21.93 5.33
C ALA A 753 -50.85 -23.16 4.44
N ASP A 754 -49.81 -23.15 3.63
CA ASP A 754 -49.42 -24.26 2.71
C ASP A 754 -48.50 -25.28 3.38
N GLY A 755 -48.08 -25.03 4.62
CA GLY A 755 -47.21 -25.92 5.42
C GLY A 755 -45.89 -25.31 5.86
N ALA A 756 -44.87 -26.19 6.02
CA ALA A 756 -43.58 -25.78 6.52
C ALA A 756 -42.75 -25.06 5.45
N VAL A 757 -42.27 -23.85 5.76
CA VAL A 757 -41.39 -23.04 4.92
C VAL A 757 -39.93 -23.34 5.27
N ALA A 758 -39.17 -23.76 4.26
CA ALA A 758 -37.75 -24.07 4.43
C ALA A 758 -36.89 -22.80 4.34
N GLY A 759 -35.67 -22.86 4.87
CA GLY A 759 -34.68 -21.82 4.75
C GLY A 759 -34.24 -21.59 3.27
N SER A 760 -33.70 -20.38 3.00
CA SER A 760 -33.26 -20.01 1.66
C SER A 760 -32.09 -20.86 1.18
N VAL A 761 -32.21 -21.44 -0.02
CA VAL A 761 -31.14 -22.25 -0.65
C VAL A 761 -30.20 -21.39 -1.49
N LEU A 762 -30.63 -20.17 -1.88
CA LEU A 762 -29.92 -19.29 -2.82
C LEU A 762 -28.50 -18.93 -2.38
N PRO A 763 -28.24 -18.58 -1.10
CA PRO A 763 -26.89 -18.22 -0.64
C PRO A 763 -25.89 -19.36 -0.80
N GLY A 764 -26.27 -20.57 -0.40
CA GLY A 764 -25.41 -21.76 -0.55
C GLY A 764 -25.20 -22.16 -2.01
N VAL A 765 -26.24 -22.05 -2.85
CA VAL A 765 -26.13 -22.31 -4.30
C VAL A 765 -25.21 -21.26 -4.95
N SER A 766 -25.29 -19.98 -4.60
CA SER A 766 -24.38 -18.95 -5.12
C SER A 766 -22.92 -19.26 -4.79
N PHE A 767 -22.65 -19.71 -3.56
CA PHE A 767 -21.32 -20.13 -3.11
C PHE A 767 -20.82 -21.36 -3.90
N THR A 768 -21.69 -22.33 -4.17
CA THR A 768 -21.43 -23.51 -5.01
C THR A 768 -21.09 -23.10 -6.43
N MET A 769 -21.92 -22.28 -7.06
CA MET A 769 -21.77 -21.87 -8.46
C MET A 769 -20.51 -21.01 -8.64
N MET A 770 -20.14 -20.18 -7.68
CA MET A 770 -18.87 -19.44 -7.71
C MET A 770 -17.68 -20.41 -7.73
N GLY A 771 -17.69 -21.46 -6.90
CA GLY A 771 -16.65 -22.49 -6.89
C GLY A 771 -16.53 -23.22 -8.21
N LEU A 772 -17.67 -23.70 -8.74
CA LEU A 772 -17.72 -24.44 -10.02
C LEU A 772 -17.30 -23.58 -11.21
N LEU A 773 -17.81 -22.34 -11.34
CA LEU A 773 -17.41 -21.42 -12.41
C LEU A 773 -15.93 -21.06 -12.33
N SER A 774 -15.35 -20.95 -11.13
CA SER A 774 -13.91 -20.75 -10.96
C SER A 774 -13.12 -21.94 -11.52
N CYS A 775 -13.59 -23.18 -11.32
CA CYS A 775 -13.00 -24.38 -11.90
C CYS A 775 -13.13 -24.39 -13.43
N VAL A 776 -14.30 -24.05 -13.97
CA VAL A 776 -14.51 -23.87 -15.42
C VAL A 776 -13.56 -22.82 -16.00
N CYS A 777 -13.36 -21.70 -15.30
CA CYS A 777 -12.42 -20.67 -15.70
C CYS A 777 -10.98 -21.20 -15.82
N MET A 778 -10.56 -22.10 -14.93
CA MET A 778 -9.24 -22.73 -14.98
C MET A 778 -9.10 -23.63 -16.24
N VAL A 779 -10.13 -24.38 -16.58
CA VAL A 779 -10.15 -25.27 -17.75
C VAL A 779 -10.15 -24.44 -19.04
N ALA A 780 -11.03 -23.45 -19.14
CA ALA A 780 -11.17 -22.61 -20.32
C ALA A 780 -9.98 -21.67 -20.56
N GLY A 781 -9.28 -21.30 -19.51
CA GLY A 781 -8.34 -20.18 -19.50
C GLY A 781 -7.00 -20.35 -20.21
N GLY A 782 -6.74 -21.44 -20.94
CA GLY A 782 -5.49 -21.62 -21.69
C GLY A 782 -4.21 -21.69 -20.83
N ALA A 783 -4.37 -21.87 -19.53
CA ALA A 783 -3.28 -21.97 -18.55
C ALA A 783 -2.38 -23.19 -18.83
N VAL A 784 -2.93 -24.20 -19.48
CA VAL A 784 -2.29 -25.50 -19.72
C VAL A 784 -1.08 -25.39 -20.67
N GLN A 785 -1.14 -24.52 -21.69
CA GLN A 785 -0.10 -24.50 -22.73
C GLN A 785 1.25 -23.92 -22.31
N ARG A 786 1.30 -22.98 -21.39
CA ARG A 786 2.58 -22.38 -20.97
C ARG A 786 3.32 -23.18 -19.91
N PHE A 787 2.63 -24.00 -19.13
CA PHE A 787 3.26 -24.85 -18.12
C PHE A 787 3.99 -26.08 -18.70
N VAL A 788 3.57 -26.59 -19.82
CA VAL A 788 4.27 -27.69 -20.51
C VAL A 788 5.65 -27.24 -20.99
N MET A 789 5.80 -25.98 -21.43
CA MET A 789 7.11 -25.44 -21.86
C MET A 789 8.06 -25.11 -20.71
N LEU A 790 7.57 -24.83 -19.49
CA LEU A 790 8.43 -24.54 -18.34
C LEU A 790 9.01 -25.79 -17.66
N TRP A 791 8.48 -26.97 -17.92
CA TRP A 791 8.99 -28.24 -17.38
C TRP A 791 10.05 -28.89 -18.26
N GLN A 792 10.16 -28.55 -19.54
CA GLN A 792 11.31 -28.87 -20.35
C GLN A 792 12.39 -27.84 -20.07
N ARG A 793 13.31 -28.17 -19.14
CA ARG A 793 14.61 -27.51 -19.06
C ARG A 793 15.24 -27.58 -20.43
N PRO A 794 15.80 -26.50 -21.00
CA PRO A 794 16.66 -26.61 -22.16
C PRO A 794 17.97 -27.27 -21.70
N THR A 795 18.01 -28.60 -21.73
CA THR A 795 19.27 -29.30 -21.95
C THR A 795 19.57 -29.09 -23.42
N GLY A 796 20.74 -28.47 -23.69
CA GLY A 796 21.15 -28.07 -25.02
C GLY A 796 20.87 -29.13 -26.09
N ASP A 797 20.69 -28.62 -27.30
CA ASP A 797 20.62 -29.37 -28.55
C ASP A 797 19.41 -30.30 -28.69
N VAL A 798 18.24 -29.73 -28.98
CA VAL A 798 17.21 -30.47 -29.70
C VAL A 798 16.70 -29.58 -30.84
N GLU A 799 17.03 -29.97 -32.04
CA GLU A 799 16.30 -29.56 -33.23
C GLU A 799 14.83 -29.83 -33.02
N VAL A 800 14.04 -28.75 -33.02
CA VAL A 800 12.59 -28.81 -32.85
C VAL A 800 12.02 -29.49 -34.08
N GLU A 801 11.64 -30.74 -33.95
CA GLU A 801 10.72 -31.39 -34.90
C GLU A 801 9.41 -30.60 -34.93
N ARG A 802 9.26 -29.73 -35.89
CA ARG A 802 8.17 -28.78 -36.08
C ARG A 802 6.83 -29.40 -36.49
N ASN A 803 6.76 -30.68 -36.78
CA ASN A 803 5.62 -31.26 -37.50
C ASN A 803 4.59 -32.07 -36.67
N GLY A 804 4.90 -32.44 -35.41
CA GLY A 804 3.95 -33.17 -34.56
C GLY A 804 3.19 -32.32 -33.52
N ALA A 805 3.71 -31.17 -33.19
CA ALA A 805 3.16 -30.28 -32.12
C ALA A 805 1.97 -29.41 -32.64
N SER A 806 1.77 -29.27 -33.92
CA SER A 806 0.80 -28.32 -34.49
C SER A 806 -0.68 -28.79 -34.34
N THR A 807 -0.95 -30.07 -34.51
CA THR A 807 -2.31 -30.61 -34.46
C THR A 807 -2.91 -30.63 -33.06
N GLY A 808 -2.15 -31.02 -32.04
CA GLY A 808 -2.61 -30.98 -30.64
C GLY A 808 -2.82 -29.55 -30.10
N ILE A 809 -2.03 -28.59 -30.56
CA ILE A 809 -2.18 -27.17 -30.22
C ILE A 809 -3.44 -26.58 -30.89
N ILE A 810 -3.71 -26.93 -32.14
CA ILE A 810 -4.89 -26.48 -32.89
C ILE A 810 -6.15 -27.07 -32.27
N ALA A 811 -6.18 -28.39 -31.99
CA ALA A 811 -7.28 -29.05 -31.33
C ALA A 811 -7.59 -28.46 -29.94
N GLY A 812 -6.58 -28.20 -29.12
CA GLY A 812 -6.78 -27.56 -27.82
C GLY A 812 -7.25 -26.10 -27.91
N ARG A 813 -6.91 -25.35 -28.96
CA ARG A 813 -7.46 -24.01 -29.22
C ARG A 813 -8.90 -24.09 -29.71
N ALA A 814 -9.23 -25.00 -30.61
CA ALA A 814 -10.57 -25.21 -31.08
C ALA A 814 -11.52 -25.64 -29.97
N ALA A 815 -11.11 -26.57 -29.11
CA ALA A 815 -11.91 -27.02 -27.98
C ALA A 815 -12.22 -25.86 -26.99
N ARG A 816 -11.26 -24.96 -26.75
CA ARG A 816 -11.47 -23.78 -25.90
C ARG A 816 -12.39 -22.75 -26.53
N ILE A 817 -12.27 -22.51 -27.82
CA ILE A 817 -13.18 -21.61 -28.55
C ILE A 817 -14.60 -22.17 -28.49
N VAL A 818 -14.79 -23.44 -28.74
CA VAL A 818 -16.10 -24.12 -28.64
C VAL A 818 -16.64 -23.98 -27.20
N LEU A 819 -15.82 -24.20 -26.17
CA LEU A 819 -16.23 -24.08 -24.79
C LEU A 819 -16.66 -22.65 -24.43
N VAL A 820 -15.90 -21.65 -24.85
CA VAL A 820 -16.23 -20.23 -24.62
C VAL A 820 -17.52 -19.85 -25.37
N MET A 821 -17.70 -20.36 -26.57
CA MET A 821 -18.94 -20.18 -27.36
C MET A 821 -20.16 -20.83 -26.70
N LEU A 822 -19.99 -22.02 -26.11
CA LEU A 822 -21.07 -22.70 -25.37
C LEU A 822 -21.48 -21.90 -24.12
N ILE A 823 -20.48 -21.40 -23.34
CA ILE A 823 -20.77 -20.56 -22.18
C ILE A 823 -21.40 -19.23 -22.60
N ALA A 824 -20.96 -18.62 -23.69
CA ALA A 824 -21.56 -17.39 -24.20
C ALA A 824 -23.01 -17.65 -24.70
N ALA A 825 -23.27 -18.77 -25.38
CA ALA A 825 -24.62 -19.16 -25.76
C ALA A 825 -25.52 -19.38 -24.55
N SER A 826 -25.00 -19.94 -23.45
CA SER A 826 -25.75 -20.11 -22.21
C SER A 826 -26.13 -18.78 -21.56
N VAL A 827 -25.22 -17.79 -21.59
CA VAL A 827 -25.52 -16.43 -21.11
C VAL A 827 -26.63 -15.78 -21.92
N VAL A 828 -26.57 -15.90 -23.23
CA VAL A 828 -27.62 -15.37 -24.14
C VAL A 828 -28.95 -16.08 -23.90
N ALA A 829 -28.94 -17.42 -23.74
CA ALA A 829 -30.15 -18.20 -23.45
C ALA A 829 -30.77 -17.78 -22.09
N SER A 830 -29.97 -17.60 -21.04
CA SER A 830 -30.47 -17.12 -19.73
C SER A 830 -31.10 -15.72 -19.84
N ALA A 831 -30.44 -14.81 -20.54
CA ALA A 831 -30.98 -13.47 -20.76
C ALA A 831 -32.27 -13.49 -21.60
N GLY A 832 -32.33 -14.34 -22.63
CA GLY A 832 -33.52 -14.52 -23.44
C GLY A 832 -34.68 -15.12 -22.64
N PHE A 833 -34.42 -16.08 -21.78
CA PHE A 833 -35.43 -16.66 -20.89
C PHE A 833 -36.00 -15.60 -19.92
N ASP A 834 -35.11 -14.80 -19.27
CA ASP A 834 -35.51 -13.74 -18.37
C ASP A 834 -36.37 -12.67 -19.09
N TYR A 835 -36.09 -12.37 -20.36
CA TYR A 835 -36.88 -11.49 -21.18
C TYR A 835 -38.27 -12.08 -21.48
N VAL A 836 -38.37 -13.36 -21.77
CA VAL A 836 -39.67 -14.03 -22.01
C VAL A 836 -40.48 -14.14 -20.72
N ALA A 837 -39.80 -14.38 -19.59
CA ALA A 837 -40.44 -14.48 -18.28
C ALA A 837 -40.78 -13.13 -17.63
N ARG A 838 -40.46 -12.00 -18.27
CA ARG A 838 -40.65 -10.64 -17.70
C ARG A 838 -42.07 -10.33 -17.25
N ASP A 839 -43.11 -10.97 -17.88
CA ASP A 839 -44.48 -10.75 -17.51
C ASP A 839 -44.83 -11.36 -16.13
N HIS A 840 -43.97 -12.21 -15.59
CA HIS A 840 -44.07 -12.79 -14.26
C HIS A 840 -43.21 -12.02 -13.20
N ASN A 841 -42.52 -10.94 -13.61
CA ASN A 841 -41.74 -10.13 -12.70
C ASN A 841 -42.65 -9.45 -11.65
N THR A 842 -42.27 -9.60 -10.38
CA THR A 842 -43.02 -9.03 -9.25
C THR A 842 -42.61 -7.60 -8.92
N VAL A 843 -41.51 -7.12 -9.54
CA VAL A 843 -40.96 -5.79 -9.26
C VAL A 843 -41.83 -4.69 -9.84
N SER A 844 -42.28 -3.80 -8.98
CA SER A 844 -43.04 -2.60 -9.29
C SER A 844 -42.52 -1.41 -8.49
N THR A 845 -43.17 -0.27 -8.63
CA THR A 845 -42.86 0.94 -7.87
C THR A 845 -44.09 1.48 -7.17
N SER A 846 -43.88 2.04 -5.99
CA SER A 846 -44.93 2.71 -5.20
C SER A 846 -44.47 4.12 -4.86
N ASP A 847 -45.36 5.08 -5.01
CA ASP A 847 -45.09 6.50 -4.67
C ASP A 847 -45.16 6.74 -3.15
N SER A 848 -45.85 5.86 -2.40
CA SER A 848 -45.83 5.87 -0.93
C SER A 848 -45.93 4.45 -0.38
N GLY A 849 -45.18 4.16 0.68
CA GLY A 849 -45.24 2.88 1.37
C GLY A 849 -46.52 2.64 2.16
N LEU A 850 -47.18 3.70 2.54
CA LEU A 850 -48.39 3.66 3.38
C LEU A 850 -49.40 4.71 2.92
N PRO A 851 -50.72 4.47 3.14
CA PRO A 851 -51.72 5.51 3.00
C PRO A 851 -51.38 6.76 3.84
N ILE A 852 -51.69 7.94 3.33
CA ILE A 852 -51.33 9.24 3.99
C ILE A 852 -51.77 9.25 5.45
N VAL A 853 -52.99 8.74 5.76
CA VAL A 853 -53.51 8.67 7.12
C VAL A 853 -52.67 7.79 8.01
N ALA A 854 -52.14 6.68 7.50
CA ALA A 854 -51.25 5.79 8.23
C ALA A 854 -49.87 6.42 8.46
N SER A 855 -49.31 7.12 7.45
CA SER A 855 -48.03 7.82 7.57
C SER A 855 -48.11 8.99 8.56
N ASP A 856 -49.19 9.76 8.54
CA ASP A 856 -49.43 10.83 9.51
C ASP A 856 -49.62 10.31 10.94
N TYR A 857 -50.27 9.15 11.08
CA TYR A 857 -50.43 8.50 12.37
C TYR A 857 -49.08 8.04 12.96
N LEU A 858 -48.22 7.49 12.13
CA LEU A 858 -46.89 7.08 12.53
C LEU A 858 -45.94 8.27 12.83
N ALA A 859 -46.11 9.38 12.11
CA ALA A 859 -45.32 10.59 12.31
C ALA A 859 -45.58 11.29 13.65
N GLN A 860 -46.74 11.04 14.28
CA GLN A 860 -47.11 11.64 15.57
C GLN A 860 -46.37 11.01 16.76
N ASP A 861 -45.96 9.75 16.69
CA ASP A 861 -45.27 9.04 17.77
C ASP A 861 -44.45 7.87 17.21
N GLU A 862 -43.16 7.82 17.52
CA GLU A 862 -42.26 6.77 17.09
C GLU A 862 -42.63 5.36 17.64
N ALA A 863 -43.39 5.30 18.71
CA ALA A 863 -43.88 4.05 19.29
C ALA A 863 -45.06 3.44 18.54
N ARG A 864 -45.73 4.21 17.66
CA ARG A 864 -46.91 3.72 16.91
C ARG A 864 -46.49 2.74 15.81
N ARG A 865 -47.39 1.83 15.49
CA ARG A 865 -47.22 0.79 14.48
C ARG A 865 -48.49 0.67 13.64
N VAL A 866 -48.30 0.30 12.37
CA VAL A 866 -49.42 0.01 11.45
C VAL A 866 -49.25 -1.41 10.94
N LEU A 867 -50.25 -2.24 11.03
CA LEU A 867 -50.29 -3.56 10.45
C LEU A 867 -50.90 -3.47 9.05
N ALA A 868 -50.12 -3.78 8.03
CA ALA A 868 -50.59 -3.92 6.65
C ALA A 868 -50.97 -5.38 6.40
N VAL A 869 -52.18 -5.64 6.03
CA VAL A 869 -52.68 -7.00 5.75
C VAL A 869 -53.15 -7.07 4.31
N ARG A 870 -52.68 -8.07 3.60
CA ARG A 870 -53.08 -8.35 2.21
C ARG A 870 -53.64 -9.75 2.12
N ALA A 871 -54.84 -9.88 1.57
CA ALA A 871 -55.39 -11.19 1.22
C ALA A 871 -54.81 -11.62 -0.13
N ASP A 872 -54.04 -12.69 -0.14
CA ASP A 872 -53.42 -13.21 -1.38
C ASP A 872 -54.29 -14.23 -2.07
N SER A 873 -55.09 -14.97 -1.29
CA SER A 873 -56.10 -15.94 -1.76
C SER A 873 -57.18 -16.16 -0.72
N ALA A 874 -58.21 -16.95 -1.05
CA ALA A 874 -59.27 -17.30 -0.10
C ALA A 874 -58.77 -18.25 1.01
N GLY A 875 -57.89 -17.80 1.85
CA GLY A 875 -57.37 -18.57 2.97
C GLY A 875 -55.91 -18.22 3.34
N SER A 876 -55.25 -17.37 2.55
CA SER A 876 -53.89 -16.89 2.87
C SER A 876 -53.85 -15.35 2.97
N ILE A 877 -53.23 -14.87 4.02
CA ILE A 877 -53.06 -13.46 4.33
C ILE A 877 -51.58 -13.20 4.54
N SER A 878 -51.02 -12.27 3.74
CA SER A 878 -49.68 -11.73 4.00
C SER A 878 -49.78 -10.46 4.86
N TYR A 879 -48.85 -10.27 5.79
CA TYR A 879 -48.79 -9.14 6.71
C TYR A 879 -47.38 -8.60 6.87
#